data_a5e68d44cae9eb21265c9198363c69e6
#
_entry.id   a5e68d44cae9eb21265c9198363c69e6
#
_cell.length_a   1.000
_cell.length_b   1.000
_cell.length_c   1.000
_cell.angle_alpha   90.00
_cell.angle_beta   90.00
_cell.angle_gamma   90.00
#
_symmetry.space_group_name_H-M   'P 1'
#
loop_
_entity.id
_entity.type
_entity.pdbx_description
1 polymer ?
#
loop_
_entity_poly.entity_id
_entity_poly.type
_entity_poly.pdbx_seq_one_letter_code
_entity_poly.pdbx_strand_id
1 'polypeptide(L)'
;MNKIINGSNKYLLIIEMLVVISIVLSITYSNYFVESSNHRVAEMYIGSLKYSMKIDSNETNTLSLKPGVTVIDVDVNNLNPVDTYYKLLYLNNSNLEIKYFSETKDTDEVKTSYKSPNDSVTSSNTNNLKLFIRNNSDTNQDVSFSLKGGYINNTLSDISVPSGYSEITIDNSSNNTYFCKTSDTLAQGLEYVNGQYTYGYMKEGHNSSSGLAWSNISNDGWGVQLTDKASTDAITSKICSYINNKPLVSAAGTFNKSQATILNLDGLNTSNIINMNGMFSNTQITTLDVSKFDTSNVKDMGWMFSGSQATTLDVSSFNTSNVTNMKYMFGNIPAITIDVSKFNTSKVTNMYAMFYRSQITTLDLSSFDTSNVTDMSFMFNNSIKLKTIYASNKFKTDLVTSSSNMFYNSTLLVGGSGTTYNSSYVDKTYARIDGGTSRPGYFTDIANKPSTFGTDDWATIVNSVKAGNTNHYKVGDTKIVNLGTYGTHTIRVSNTTTPSECSNTNFSQSACGFVLEFEDIITTHVINTTSSNKNGWPASSMRTFVNNDIYNALPADLRNGIINTTTISSHGSSDSANFLSTDKLYLLATAELYENGEDIDTAKNLTSQLDYYKSIGVTINSYSGAIKKVELPQRTGGYVHFIKQIINMYIAY
;
A
#
# COMPACT_ATOMS: atom_id res chain seq x y z
N MET A 1 -71.48 55.89 16.45
CA MET A 1 -70.43 55.00 16.91
C MET A 1 -69.95 53.97 15.82
N ASN A 2 -70.77 53.58 14.87
CA ASN A 2 -70.40 52.57 13.85
C ASN A 2 -69.52 53.02 12.71
N LYS A 3 -69.14 54.28 12.59
CA LYS A 3 -68.25 54.79 11.54
C LYS A 3 -66.75 54.86 11.94
N ILE A 4 -66.50 54.85 13.29
CA ILE A 4 -65.13 55.00 13.80
C ILE A 4 -64.41 53.60 13.87
N ILE A 5 -65.20 52.54 14.12
CA ILE A 5 -64.68 51.17 14.24
C ILE A 5 -64.18 50.63 12.85
N ASN A 6 -64.84 51.06 11.78
CA ASN A 6 -64.44 50.65 10.42
C ASN A 6 -63.12 51.34 9.88
N GLY A 7 -62.76 52.48 10.44
CA GLY A 7 -61.50 53.14 10.06
C GLY A 7 -60.29 52.51 10.75
N SER A 8 -60.43 52.20 12.05
CA SER A 8 -59.38 51.62 12.84
C SER A 8 -58.98 50.20 12.32
N ASN A 9 -59.94 49.37 11.91
CA ASN A 9 -59.68 48.06 11.36
C ASN A 9 -58.98 48.10 9.94
N LYS A 10 -59.26 49.17 9.15
CA LYS A 10 -58.56 49.33 7.89
C LYS A 10 -57.12 49.73 8.09
N TYR A 11 -56.83 50.59 9.07
CA TYR A 11 -55.43 50.96 9.35
C TYR A 11 -54.65 49.79 9.98
N LEU A 12 -55.31 49.01 10.85
CA LEU A 12 -54.69 47.80 11.41
C LEU A 12 -54.38 46.75 10.33
N LEU A 13 -55.31 46.53 9.40
CA LEU A 13 -55.12 45.62 8.26
C LEU A 13 -53.98 46.09 7.33
N ILE A 14 -53.86 47.41 7.11
CA ILE A 14 -52.78 47.98 6.32
C ILE A 14 -51.45 47.84 7.06
N ILE A 15 -51.40 48.03 8.37
CA ILE A 15 -50.18 47.83 9.16
C ILE A 15 -49.78 46.34 9.18
N GLU A 16 -50.74 45.44 9.38
CA GLU A 16 -50.47 44.00 9.29
C GLU A 16 -49.98 43.58 7.89
N MET A 17 -50.57 44.13 6.82
CA MET A 17 -50.15 43.89 5.46
C MET A 17 -48.74 44.44 5.18
N LEU A 18 -48.43 45.62 5.72
CA LEU A 18 -47.07 46.20 5.61
C LEU A 18 -46.03 45.43 6.40
N VAL A 19 -46.41 44.91 7.59
CA VAL A 19 -45.54 44.04 8.39
C VAL A 19 -45.31 42.71 7.68
N VAL A 20 -46.34 42.08 7.11
CA VAL A 20 -46.19 40.85 6.31
C VAL A 20 -45.36 41.08 5.07
N ILE A 21 -45.57 42.19 4.36
CA ILE A 21 -44.76 42.58 3.20
C ILE A 21 -43.31 42.82 3.63
N SER A 22 -43.08 43.45 4.77
CA SER A 22 -41.73 43.69 5.30
C SER A 22 -41.05 42.37 5.70
N ILE A 23 -41.78 41.41 6.31
CA ILE A 23 -41.26 40.10 6.66
C ILE A 23 -40.99 39.26 5.40
N VAL A 24 -41.90 39.26 4.42
CA VAL A 24 -41.70 38.57 3.15
C VAL A 24 -40.53 39.16 2.38
N LEU A 25 -40.38 40.48 2.36
CA LEU A 25 -39.23 41.15 1.79
C LEU A 25 -37.94 40.77 2.54
N SER A 26 -37.93 40.74 3.88
CA SER A 26 -36.74 40.38 4.65
C SER A 26 -36.35 38.91 4.46
N ILE A 27 -37.31 37.99 4.30
CA ILE A 27 -37.04 36.57 4.00
C ILE A 27 -36.58 36.39 2.57
N THR A 28 -37.10 37.16 1.61
CA THR A 28 -36.64 37.15 0.22
C THR A 28 -35.26 37.79 0.05
N TYR A 29 -34.84 38.70 0.92
CA TYR A 29 -33.55 39.38 0.88
C TYR A 29 -32.36 38.53 1.33
N SER A 30 -32.60 37.39 1.97
CA SER A 30 -31.51 36.59 2.52
C SER A 30 -30.86 35.62 1.55
N ASN A 31 -31.47 35.35 0.40
CA ASN A 31 -31.00 34.35 -0.55
C ASN A 31 -31.14 34.78 -2.00
N TYR A 32 -30.03 35.18 -2.66
CA TYR A 32 -30.06 35.56 -4.05
C TYR A 32 -29.00 34.93 -4.94
N PHE A 33 -29.43 34.56 -6.14
CA PHE A 33 -28.66 33.92 -7.18
C PHE A 33 -28.61 34.79 -8.44
N VAL A 34 -27.43 34.92 -9.07
CA VAL A 34 -27.27 35.61 -10.35
C VAL A 34 -26.79 34.66 -11.42
N GLU A 35 -27.57 34.57 -12.48
CA GLU A 35 -27.08 34.09 -13.75
C GLU A 35 -26.43 35.26 -14.49
N SER A 36 -25.15 35.19 -14.85
CA SER A 36 -24.55 36.12 -15.75
C SER A 36 -24.82 35.68 -17.20
N SER A 37 -25.52 36.49 -17.96
CA SER A 37 -25.62 36.32 -19.41
C SER A 37 -24.33 36.78 -20.07
N ASN A 38 -23.86 36.02 -21.05
CA ASN A 38 -22.68 36.27 -21.88
C ASN A 38 -22.30 37.74 -22.03
N HIS A 39 -21.10 38.06 -21.60
CA HIS A 39 -20.35 39.30 -21.73
C HIS A 39 -20.47 40.28 -20.57
N ARG A 40 -19.35 40.49 -19.91
CA ARG A 40 -19.03 41.49 -18.89
C ARG A 40 -19.41 41.06 -17.47
N VAL A 41 -18.59 41.49 -16.53
CA VAL A 41 -18.76 41.47 -15.10
C VAL A 41 -20.04 40.75 -14.66
N ALA A 42 -19.95 39.63 -13.98
CA ALA A 42 -21.11 39.09 -13.30
C ALA A 42 -21.57 40.12 -12.26
N GLU A 43 -22.44 41.04 -12.67
CA GLU A 43 -23.06 41.97 -11.75
C GLU A 43 -24.31 41.34 -11.17
N MET A 44 -24.29 41.25 -9.86
CA MET A 44 -25.43 40.71 -9.10
C MET A 44 -26.24 41.85 -8.52
N TYR A 45 -27.52 41.88 -8.86
CA TYR A 45 -28.49 42.76 -8.22
C TYR A 45 -29.53 41.97 -7.48
N ILE A 46 -29.48 42.00 -6.12
CA ILE A 46 -30.60 41.59 -5.35
C ILE A 46 -30.79 42.47 -4.20
N GLY A 47 -31.92 42.95 -4.18
CA GLY A 47 -32.28 43.90 -3.15
C GLY A 47 -31.24 45.01 -3.12
N SER A 48 -30.13 44.84 -2.48
CA SER A 48 -29.03 45.80 -2.40
C SER A 48 -27.64 45.21 -2.56
N LEU A 49 -27.52 43.88 -2.73
CA LEU A 49 -26.19 43.25 -2.85
C LEU A 49 -25.65 43.29 -4.28
N LYS A 50 -24.40 43.73 -4.43
CA LYS A 50 -23.73 43.87 -5.69
C LYS A 50 -22.32 43.31 -5.64
N TYR A 51 -21.99 42.42 -6.57
CA TYR A 51 -20.64 41.86 -6.75
C TYR A 51 -20.21 42.01 -8.20
N SER A 52 -18.89 42.04 -8.43
CA SER A 52 -18.32 41.76 -9.74
C SER A 52 -17.31 40.63 -9.68
N MET A 53 -17.19 39.88 -10.76
CA MET A 53 -16.27 38.76 -10.87
C MET A 53 -15.38 38.90 -12.10
N LYS A 54 -14.08 38.60 -11.93
CA LYS A 54 -13.12 38.49 -13.04
C LYS A 54 -12.45 37.13 -12.97
N ILE A 55 -12.18 36.57 -14.14
CA ILE A 55 -11.44 35.32 -14.30
C ILE A 55 -10.19 35.64 -15.11
N ASP A 56 -9.00 35.34 -14.55
CA ASP A 56 -7.70 35.67 -15.13
C ASP A 56 -7.67 37.13 -15.62
N SER A 57 -8.15 38.04 -14.79
CA SER A 57 -8.29 39.49 -15.05
C SER A 57 -9.32 39.88 -16.12
N ASN A 58 -10.03 38.93 -16.72
CA ASN A 58 -11.06 39.19 -17.73
C ASN A 58 -12.45 39.22 -17.10
N GLU A 59 -13.28 40.12 -17.53
CA GLU A 59 -14.67 40.22 -17.14
C GLU A 59 -15.50 39.15 -17.89
N THR A 60 -15.43 37.91 -17.40
CA THR A 60 -16.19 36.75 -17.93
C THR A 60 -16.58 35.83 -16.81
N ASN A 61 -17.62 35.05 -17.03
CA ASN A 61 -18.05 33.96 -16.12
C ASN A 61 -18.07 32.61 -16.82
N THR A 62 -17.60 32.52 -18.04
CA THR A 62 -17.54 31.26 -18.81
C THR A 62 -16.13 31.05 -19.34
N LEU A 63 -15.72 29.77 -19.33
CA LEU A 63 -14.45 29.32 -19.88
C LEU A 63 -14.65 28.08 -20.71
N SER A 64 -13.90 27.93 -21.78
CA SER A 64 -13.76 26.68 -22.52
C SER A 64 -12.45 26.00 -22.12
N LEU A 65 -12.58 24.82 -21.53
CA LEU A 65 -11.49 24.08 -20.89
C LEU A 65 -11.07 22.90 -21.76
N LYS A 66 -9.82 22.86 -22.15
CA LYS A 66 -9.24 21.70 -22.82
C LYS A 66 -9.19 20.48 -21.87
N PRO A 67 -9.07 19.25 -22.41
CA PRO A 67 -8.76 18.07 -21.60
C PRO A 67 -7.55 18.28 -20.70
N GLY A 68 -7.60 17.78 -19.46
CA GLY A 68 -6.55 17.92 -18.46
C GLY A 68 -6.84 19.00 -17.43
N VAL A 69 -5.79 19.59 -16.86
CA VAL A 69 -5.89 20.51 -15.72
C VAL A 69 -5.64 21.95 -16.13
N THR A 70 -6.50 22.83 -15.63
CA THR A 70 -6.37 24.30 -15.75
C THR A 70 -6.45 24.93 -14.37
N VAL A 71 -5.57 25.88 -14.08
CA VAL A 71 -5.64 26.70 -12.86
C VAL A 71 -5.95 28.14 -13.28
N ILE A 72 -6.94 28.73 -12.62
CA ILE A 72 -7.41 30.09 -12.90
C ILE A 72 -7.40 30.94 -11.64
N ASP A 73 -7.19 32.21 -11.81
CA ASP A 73 -7.40 33.23 -10.78
C ASP A 73 -8.82 33.81 -10.93
N VAL A 74 -9.54 33.91 -9.82
CA VAL A 74 -10.88 34.49 -9.78
C VAL A 74 -10.92 35.59 -8.73
N ASP A 75 -11.20 36.79 -9.18
CA ASP A 75 -11.39 37.96 -8.32
C ASP A 75 -12.88 38.21 -8.11
N VAL A 76 -13.32 38.20 -6.85
CA VAL A 76 -14.69 38.55 -6.47
C VAL A 76 -14.67 39.86 -5.68
N ASN A 77 -15.21 40.91 -6.26
CA ASN A 77 -15.31 42.24 -5.63
C ASN A 77 -16.64 42.41 -4.94
N ASN A 78 -16.62 42.79 -3.67
CA ASN A 78 -17.80 43.26 -2.94
C ASN A 78 -18.03 44.74 -3.23
N LEU A 79 -19.04 45.04 -4.01
CA LEU A 79 -19.44 46.42 -4.34
C LEU A 79 -20.49 47.00 -3.36
N ASN A 80 -20.74 46.30 -2.28
CA ASN A 80 -21.70 46.72 -1.26
C ASN A 80 -21.03 47.57 -0.15
N PRO A 81 -21.76 48.46 0.50
CA PRO A 81 -21.23 49.24 1.60
C PRO A 81 -21.07 48.48 2.91
N VAL A 82 -21.34 47.17 2.89
CA VAL A 82 -21.28 46.26 4.06
C VAL A 82 -20.52 45.01 3.70
N ASP A 83 -20.02 44.31 4.71
CA ASP A 83 -19.41 43.02 4.58
C ASP A 83 -20.46 41.95 4.25
N THR A 84 -20.09 41.02 3.39
CA THR A 84 -20.98 39.99 2.87
C THR A 84 -20.29 38.64 2.78
N TYR A 85 -21.09 37.57 2.76
CA TYR A 85 -20.65 36.22 2.41
C TYR A 85 -21.15 35.88 1.00
N TYR A 86 -20.43 34.98 0.32
CA TYR A 86 -20.86 34.46 -0.98
C TYR A 86 -20.45 33.01 -1.17
N LYS A 87 -21.15 32.33 -2.06
CA LYS A 87 -20.73 31.05 -2.65
C LYS A 87 -20.42 31.28 -4.12
N LEU A 88 -19.33 30.68 -4.58
CA LEU A 88 -19.06 30.53 -6.00
C LEU A 88 -19.54 29.16 -6.45
N LEU A 89 -20.41 29.14 -7.43
CA LEU A 89 -21.09 27.96 -7.95
C LEU A 89 -20.72 27.76 -9.41
N TYR A 90 -20.83 26.55 -9.91
CA TYR A 90 -20.70 26.26 -11.34
C TYR A 90 -21.86 25.40 -11.82
N LEU A 91 -22.23 25.56 -13.10
CA LEU A 91 -23.25 24.73 -13.74
C LEU A 91 -22.76 23.29 -13.80
N ASN A 92 -23.57 22.33 -13.33
CA ASN A 92 -23.17 20.94 -13.20
C ASN A 92 -22.66 20.37 -14.53
N ASN A 93 -21.46 19.83 -14.49
CA ASN A 93 -20.82 19.11 -15.57
C ASN A 93 -20.06 17.92 -14.97
N SER A 94 -20.52 16.69 -15.24
CA SER A 94 -19.92 15.47 -14.70
C SER A 94 -18.50 15.19 -15.16
N ASN A 95 -18.05 15.88 -16.22
CA ASN A 95 -16.70 15.77 -16.75
C ASN A 95 -15.71 16.72 -16.05
N LEU A 96 -16.20 17.63 -15.21
CA LEU A 96 -15.37 18.62 -14.54
C LEU A 96 -15.29 18.36 -13.04
N GLU A 97 -14.08 18.43 -12.51
CA GLU A 97 -13.79 18.51 -11.09
C GLU A 97 -13.22 19.91 -10.80
N ILE A 98 -13.88 20.68 -9.93
CA ILE A 98 -13.49 22.07 -9.63
C ILE A 98 -13.29 22.21 -8.12
N LYS A 99 -12.13 22.72 -7.70
CA LYS A 99 -11.76 22.90 -6.30
C LYS A 99 -11.07 24.24 -6.06
N TYR A 100 -11.15 24.73 -4.84
CA TYR A 100 -10.31 25.84 -4.36
C TYR A 100 -9.00 25.30 -3.82
N PHE A 101 -7.93 26.07 -3.96
CA PHE A 101 -6.76 25.89 -3.12
C PHE A 101 -6.95 26.59 -1.78
N SER A 102 -6.80 25.88 -0.68
CA SER A 102 -6.97 26.41 0.68
C SER A 102 -5.80 27.30 1.13
N GLU A 103 -4.60 27.04 0.63
CA GLU A 103 -3.39 27.83 0.90
C GLU A 103 -2.43 27.77 -0.29
N THR A 104 -1.71 28.88 -0.50
CA THR A 104 -0.49 28.88 -1.31
C THR A 104 0.68 29.06 -0.39
N LYS A 105 1.71 28.24 -0.55
CA LYS A 105 2.98 28.49 0.10
C LYS A 105 3.76 29.50 -0.72
N ASP A 106 4.31 30.50 -0.04
CA ASP A 106 5.24 31.42 -0.66
C ASP A 106 6.45 30.65 -1.16
N THR A 107 6.68 30.72 -2.44
CA THR A 107 8.05 30.70 -2.96
C THR A 107 8.54 32.15 -2.92
N ASP A 108 9.83 32.39 -2.93
CA ASP A 108 10.38 33.75 -2.80
C ASP A 108 9.84 34.75 -3.85
N GLU A 109 9.13 34.26 -4.88
CA GLU A 109 8.57 35.04 -5.97
C GLU A 109 7.05 35.25 -5.91
N VAL A 110 6.29 34.46 -5.11
CA VAL A 110 4.82 34.53 -5.07
C VAL A 110 4.33 34.62 -3.63
N LYS A 111 4.13 35.84 -3.19
CA LYS A 111 3.48 36.15 -1.90
C LYS A 111 2.01 36.46 -2.11
N THR A 112 1.20 35.43 -2.30
CA THR A 112 -0.25 35.60 -2.42
C THR A 112 -0.94 34.67 -1.41
N SER A 113 -1.70 35.25 -0.50
CA SER A 113 -2.70 34.54 0.27
C SER A 113 -3.99 34.50 -0.53
N TYR A 114 -4.47 33.33 -0.89
CA TYR A 114 -5.78 33.19 -1.50
C TYR A 114 -6.84 33.07 -0.40
N LYS A 115 -7.92 33.81 -0.57
CA LYS A 115 -9.06 33.80 0.33
C LYS A 115 -9.90 32.54 0.10
N SER A 116 -10.35 31.93 1.18
CA SER A 116 -11.42 30.94 1.11
C SER A 116 -12.76 31.62 0.80
N PRO A 117 -13.67 31.01 0.04
CA PRO A 117 -15.03 31.52 -0.11
C PRO A 117 -15.80 31.53 1.21
N ASN A 118 -15.31 30.83 2.24
CA ASN A 118 -15.86 30.87 3.58
C ASN A 118 -15.52 32.14 4.35
N ASP A 119 -14.57 32.94 3.85
CA ASP A 119 -14.26 34.23 4.44
C ASP A 119 -15.27 35.29 3.95
N SER A 120 -15.69 36.15 4.87
CA SER A 120 -16.46 37.32 4.46
C SER A 120 -15.61 38.21 3.56
N VAL A 121 -16.22 38.79 2.55
CA VAL A 121 -15.58 39.84 1.78
C VAL A 121 -15.99 41.20 2.33
N THR A 122 -15.00 41.93 2.84
CA THR A 122 -15.23 43.27 3.41
C THR A 122 -15.73 44.25 2.36
N SER A 123 -16.43 45.29 2.82
CA SER A 123 -17.03 46.32 1.96
C SER A 123 -15.97 46.90 1.03
N SER A 124 -16.29 47.02 -0.26
CA SER A 124 -15.42 47.56 -1.31
C SER A 124 -14.07 46.86 -1.48
N ASN A 125 -13.96 45.61 -1.03
CA ASN A 125 -12.74 44.78 -1.18
C ASN A 125 -12.93 43.65 -2.19
N THR A 126 -11.80 43.08 -2.59
CA THR A 126 -11.70 41.95 -3.52
C THR A 126 -11.19 40.72 -2.79
N ASN A 127 -11.88 39.60 -2.95
CA ASN A 127 -11.33 38.28 -2.61
C ASN A 127 -10.69 37.70 -3.87
N ASN A 128 -9.43 37.34 -3.74
CA ASN A 128 -8.69 36.62 -4.77
C ASN A 128 -8.78 35.12 -4.47
N LEU A 129 -9.29 34.35 -5.41
CA LEU A 129 -9.44 32.91 -5.34
C LEU A 129 -8.57 32.25 -6.40
N LYS A 130 -8.05 31.08 -6.09
CA LYS A 130 -7.40 30.24 -7.09
C LYS A 130 -8.17 28.94 -7.21
N LEU A 131 -8.64 28.64 -8.42
CA LEU A 131 -9.38 27.43 -8.73
C LEU A 131 -8.51 26.46 -9.51
N PHE A 132 -8.63 25.21 -9.13
CA PHE A 132 -8.16 24.05 -9.85
C PHE A 132 -9.34 23.43 -10.58
N ILE A 133 -9.22 23.26 -11.90
CA ILE A 133 -10.26 22.65 -12.73
C ILE A 133 -9.64 21.51 -13.52
N ARG A 134 -10.17 20.31 -13.33
CA ARG A 134 -9.80 19.15 -14.12
C ARG A 134 -10.94 18.80 -15.07
N ASN A 135 -10.64 18.80 -16.38
CA ASN A 135 -11.51 18.24 -17.40
C ASN A 135 -11.11 16.78 -17.64
N ASN A 136 -11.96 15.85 -17.20
CA ASN A 136 -11.74 14.40 -17.29
C ASN A 136 -12.18 13.81 -18.65
N SER A 137 -12.68 14.62 -19.59
CA SER A 137 -13.06 14.19 -20.93
C SER A 137 -11.93 14.38 -21.95
N ASP A 138 -12.05 13.74 -23.10
CA ASP A 138 -11.12 13.88 -24.23
C ASP A 138 -11.43 15.09 -25.12
N THR A 139 -12.47 15.88 -24.80
CA THR A 139 -12.94 17.04 -25.57
C THR A 139 -12.99 18.29 -24.70
N ASN A 140 -13.02 19.46 -25.35
CA ASN A 140 -13.21 20.72 -24.63
C ASN A 140 -14.55 20.71 -23.89
N GLN A 141 -14.55 21.22 -22.67
CA GLN A 141 -15.75 21.38 -21.85
C GLN A 141 -15.91 22.86 -21.48
N ASP A 142 -17.13 23.36 -21.61
CA ASP A 142 -17.45 24.72 -21.16
C ASP A 142 -17.91 24.69 -19.71
N VAL A 143 -17.45 25.65 -18.92
CA VAL A 143 -17.89 25.88 -17.55
C VAL A 143 -18.45 27.29 -17.41
N SER A 144 -19.57 27.39 -16.72
CA SER A 144 -20.17 28.69 -16.36
C SER A 144 -20.21 28.81 -14.85
N PHE A 145 -19.69 29.91 -14.34
CA PHE A 145 -19.68 30.25 -12.93
C PHE A 145 -20.81 31.20 -12.55
N SER A 146 -21.25 31.11 -11.31
CA SER A 146 -22.27 31.99 -10.75
C SER A 146 -21.94 32.32 -9.29
N LEU A 147 -22.34 33.51 -8.84
CA LEU A 147 -22.20 33.94 -7.46
C LEU A 147 -23.57 33.95 -6.76
N LYS A 148 -23.59 33.46 -5.52
CA LYS A 148 -24.73 33.60 -4.64
C LYS A 148 -24.28 34.19 -3.31
N GLY A 149 -24.81 35.33 -2.93
CA GLY A 149 -24.40 36.10 -1.76
C GLY A 149 -25.44 36.14 -0.63
N GLY A 150 -24.98 36.54 0.56
CA GLY A 150 -25.78 36.76 1.72
C GLY A 150 -25.15 37.84 2.63
N TYR A 151 -25.95 38.44 3.50
CA TYR A 151 -25.46 39.38 4.51
C TYR A 151 -24.67 38.67 5.60
N ILE A 152 -23.80 39.38 6.29
CA ILE A 152 -22.89 38.82 7.32
C ILE A 152 -23.63 38.15 8.50
N ASN A 153 -24.89 38.44 8.70
CA ASN A 153 -25.72 37.81 9.74
C ASN A 153 -26.21 36.40 9.36
N ASN A 154 -26.01 36.00 8.11
CA ASN A 154 -26.33 34.67 7.62
C ASN A 154 -25.07 33.79 7.63
N THR A 155 -25.23 32.52 7.99
CA THR A 155 -24.13 31.57 7.80
C THR A 155 -24.08 31.11 6.35
N LEU A 156 -22.92 30.64 5.89
CA LEU A 156 -22.80 30.06 4.54
C LEU A 156 -23.75 28.89 4.28
N SER A 157 -24.12 28.16 5.33
CA SER A 157 -25.13 27.09 5.26
C SER A 157 -26.51 27.59 4.87
N ASP A 158 -26.83 28.86 5.16
CA ASP A 158 -28.13 29.46 4.84
C ASP A 158 -28.23 29.87 3.36
N ILE A 159 -27.11 29.87 2.65
CA ILE A 159 -27.08 30.11 1.21
C ILE A 159 -27.32 28.78 0.47
N SER A 160 -28.57 28.54 0.05
CA SER A 160 -28.94 27.33 -0.69
C SER A 160 -28.33 27.27 -2.09
N VAL A 161 -27.90 26.09 -2.52
CA VAL A 161 -27.40 25.86 -3.89
C VAL A 161 -28.59 25.58 -4.81
N PRO A 162 -28.79 26.34 -5.92
CA PRO A 162 -29.88 26.11 -6.85
C PRO A 162 -29.76 24.75 -7.56
N SER A 163 -30.89 24.22 -8.01
CA SER A 163 -30.92 23.02 -8.84
C SER A 163 -30.10 23.23 -10.12
N GLY A 164 -29.31 22.25 -10.50
CA GLY A 164 -28.42 22.30 -11.67
C GLY A 164 -27.05 22.94 -11.41
N TYR A 165 -26.76 23.43 -10.20
CA TYR A 165 -25.46 23.96 -9.83
C TYR A 165 -24.80 23.13 -8.74
N SER A 166 -23.48 23.16 -8.72
CA SER A 166 -22.65 22.60 -7.64
C SER A 166 -21.83 23.69 -6.97
N GLU A 167 -21.60 23.53 -5.68
CA GLU A 167 -20.68 24.34 -4.89
C GLU A 167 -19.25 23.83 -5.12
N ILE A 168 -18.30 24.76 -5.21
CA ILE A 168 -16.88 24.41 -5.35
C ILE A 168 -16.34 24.04 -3.95
N THR A 169 -15.69 22.90 -3.84
CA THR A 169 -15.13 22.40 -2.57
C THR A 169 -13.70 22.87 -2.36
N ILE A 170 -13.25 22.91 -1.11
CA ILE A 170 -11.85 23.21 -0.76
C ILE A 170 -11.02 21.94 -0.99
N ASP A 171 -9.88 22.09 -1.67
CA ASP A 171 -8.88 21.03 -1.78
C ASP A 171 -7.90 21.11 -0.61
N ASN A 172 -8.15 20.33 0.43
CA ASN A 172 -7.28 20.23 1.60
C ASN A 172 -6.04 19.35 1.34
N SER A 173 -5.98 18.62 0.22
CA SER A 173 -4.83 17.77 -0.11
C SER A 173 -3.63 18.58 -0.61
N SER A 174 -3.85 19.83 -0.98
CA SER A 174 -2.85 20.72 -1.58
C SER A 174 -2.18 21.70 -0.60
N ASN A 175 -2.23 21.43 0.70
CA ASN A 175 -1.65 22.30 1.74
C ASN A 175 -0.17 22.69 1.53
N ASN A 176 0.51 22.09 0.57
CA ASN A 176 1.90 22.34 0.23
C ASN A 176 2.10 22.63 -1.28
N THR A 177 1.09 23.06 -1.99
CA THR A 177 1.20 23.39 -3.42
C THR A 177 1.91 24.73 -3.60
N TYR A 178 2.97 24.74 -4.41
CA TYR A 178 3.75 25.93 -4.71
C TYR A 178 3.42 26.46 -6.11
N PHE A 179 3.07 27.75 -6.17
CA PHE A 179 2.82 28.48 -7.40
C PHE A 179 3.99 29.41 -7.66
N CYS A 180 4.59 29.33 -8.84
CA CYS A 180 5.71 30.17 -9.25
C CYS A 180 5.31 31.01 -10.46
N LYS A 181 5.98 32.16 -10.63
CA LYS A 181 5.85 33.03 -11.81
C LYS A 181 7.19 33.16 -12.49
N THR A 182 7.16 33.22 -13.80
CA THR A 182 8.32 33.55 -14.64
C THR A 182 7.88 34.39 -15.83
N SER A 183 8.83 35.00 -16.51
CA SER A 183 8.53 35.71 -17.79
C SER A 183 8.17 34.69 -18.87
N ASP A 184 7.16 35.00 -19.69
CA ASP A 184 6.73 34.17 -20.82
C ASP A 184 7.78 34.01 -21.93
N THR A 185 8.88 34.75 -21.84
CA THR A 185 9.96 34.78 -22.83
C THR A 185 11.03 33.74 -22.62
N LEU A 186 10.95 32.90 -21.58
CA LEU A 186 11.92 31.85 -21.34
C LEU A 186 11.80 30.73 -22.39
N ALA A 187 12.71 30.77 -23.36
CA ALA A 187 12.87 29.73 -24.37
C ALA A 187 13.61 28.48 -23.85
N GLN A 188 14.23 28.57 -22.68
CA GLN A 188 14.99 27.53 -22.01
C GLN A 188 14.56 27.43 -20.56
N GLY A 189 14.96 26.36 -19.89
CA GLY A 189 14.56 26.06 -18.51
C GLY A 189 14.71 27.22 -17.54
N LEU A 190 13.71 27.44 -16.73
CA LEU A 190 13.77 28.34 -15.59
C LEU A 190 14.57 27.66 -14.49
N GLU A 191 15.58 28.35 -13.97
CA GLU A 191 16.22 27.95 -12.72
C GLU A 191 15.56 28.69 -11.56
N TYR A 192 15.09 27.89 -10.60
CA TYR A 192 14.49 28.41 -9.39
C TYR A 192 15.30 27.95 -8.19
N VAL A 193 15.96 28.89 -7.52
CA VAL A 193 16.76 28.60 -6.34
C VAL A 193 15.86 28.64 -5.10
N ASN A 194 15.74 27.50 -4.42
CA ASN A 194 15.00 27.41 -3.19
C ASN A 194 15.79 26.59 -2.15
N GLY A 195 16.42 27.28 -1.23
CA GLY A 195 17.34 26.68 -0.29
C GLY A 195 18.67 26.33 -0.96
N GLN A 196 19.18 25.13 -0.69
CA GLN A 196 20.52 24.70 -1.11
C GLN A 196 20.58 24.19 -2.57
N TYR A 197 19.45 23.74 -3.11
CA TYR A 197 19.36 23.14 -4.42
C TYR A 197 18.56 24.00 -5.37
N THR A 198 18.96 23.96 -6.65
CA THR A 198 18.29 24.61 -7.76
C THR A 198 17.55 23.59 -8.59
N TYR A 199 16.30 23.88 -8.93
CA TYR A 199 15.52 23.10 -9.89
C TYR A 199 15.45 23.82 -11.23
N GLY A 200 15.74 23.10 -12.31
CA GLY A 200 15.50 23.56 -13.67
C GLY A 200 14.09 23.17 -14.10
N TYR A 201 13.32 24.14 -14.58
CA TYR A 201 11.96 23.93 -15.12
C TYR A 201 11.97 24.14 -16.62
N MET A 202 11.36 23.22 -17.35
CA MET A 202 11.33 23.26 -18.80
C MET A 202 9.89 23.21 -19.29
N LYS A 203 9.56 24.13 -20.20
CA LYS A 203 8.29 24.11 -20.91
C LYS A 203 8.29 22.98 -21.93
N GLU A 204 7.13 22.40 -22.18
CA GLU A 204 6.98 21.32 -23.14
C GLU A 204 7.54 21.65 -24.52
N GLY A 205 7.98 20.61 -25.24
CA GLY A 205 8.57 20.72 -26.57
C GLY A 205 10.07 21.04 -26.59
N HIS A 206 10.70 21.30 -25.46
CA HIS A 206 12.15 21.47 -25.36
C HIS A 206 12.83 20.15 -25.03
N ASN A 207 13.69 19.68 -25.91
CA ASN A 207 14.62 18.58 -25.63
C ASN A 207 15.70 19.06 -24.69
N SER A 208 15.79 18.48 -23.49
CA SER A 208 16.97 18.69 -22.69
C SER A 208 18.18 18.04 -23.37
N SER A 209 19.35 18.66 -23.28
CA SER A 209 20.62 18.07 -23.68
C SER A 209 20.97 16.79 -22.91
N SER A 210 20.19 16.44 -21.88
CA SER A 210 20.30 15.21 -21.07
C SER A 210 19.60 13.99 -21.67
N GLY A 211 18.98 14.09 -22.85
CA GLY A 211 18.35 12.97 -23.56
C GLY A 211 17.01 12.51 -22.98
N LEU A 212 16.49 13.18 -21.98
CA LEU A 212 15.15 12.93 -21.46
C LEU A 212 14.16 13.71 -22.32
N ALA A 213 13.50 13.01 -23.22
CA ALA A 213 12.52 13.61 -24.10
C ALA A 213 11.25 13.97 -23.31
N TRP A 214 10.97 15.24 -23.19
CA TRP A 214 9.71 15.80 -22.71
C TRP A 214 8.61 15.75 -23.77
N SER A 215 8.94 15.32 -24.98
CA SER A 215 8.26 15.55 -26.25
C SER A 215 6.94 14.82 -26.47
N ASN A 216 6.46 14.01 -25.54
CA ASN A 216 5.20 13.25 -25.71
C ASN A 216 4.16 13.56 -24.63
N ILE A 217 4.27 14.69 -23.97
CA ILE A 217 3.43 15.09 -22.87
C ILE A 217 2.57 16.27 -23.32
N SER A 218 1.35 16.38 -22.83
CA SER A 218 0.38 17.41 -23.27
C SER A 218 0.98 18.82 -23.37
N ASN A 219 0.59 19.60 -24.37
CA ASN A 219 1.16 20.91 -24.74
C ASN A 219 0.98 22.06 -23.72
N ASP A 220 0.52 21.78 -22.47
CA ASP A 220 0.14 22.82 -21.52
C ASP A 220 0.75 22.65 -20.12
N GLY A 221 2.01 22.18 -20.03
CA GLY A 221 2.63 21.96 -18.74
C GLY A 221 4.15 22.15 -18.69
N TRP A 222 4.70 21.91 -17.53
CA TRP A 222 6.13 22.02 -17.23
C TRP A 222 6.72 20.69 -16.82
N GLY A 223 8.01 20.55 -17.03
CA GLY A 223 8.81 19.48 -16.45
C GLY A 223 9.85 20.02 -15.48
N VAL A 224 10.35 19.18 -14.57
CA VAL A 224 11.34 19.57 -13.56
C VAL A 224 12.52 18.60 -13.49
N GLN A 225 13.69 19.15 -13.22
CA GLN A 225 14.92 18.39 -12.90
C GLN A 225 15.71 19.08 -11.81
N LEU A 226 16.33 18.28 -10.94
CA LEU A 226 17.38 18.75 -10.04
C LEU A 226 18.63 19.08 -10.86
N THR A 227 19.18 20.30 -10.73
CA THR A 227 20.36 20.72 -11.49
C THR A 227 21.65 20.26 -10.86
N ASP A 228 21.77 20.30 -9.52
CA ASP A 228 22.92 19.79 -8.79
C ASP A 228 22.66 18.35 -8.31
N LYS A 229 23.04 17.39 -9.11
CA LYS A 229 22.93 15.96 -8.80
C LYS A 229 24.19 15.41 -8.10
N ALA A 230 25.26 16.16 -8.05
CA ALA A 230 26.54 15.74 -7.47
C ALA A 230 26.61 15.96 -5.95
N SER A 231 25.85 16.91 -5.42
CA SER A 231 25.81 17.16 -3.98
C SER A 231 25.28 15.95 -3.20
N THR A 232 25.90 15.68 -2.05
CA THR A 232 25.51 14.64 -1.08
C THR A 232 24.61 15.18 0.03
N ASP A 233 24.41 16.49 0.09
CA ASP A 233 23.59 17.13 1.11
C ASP A 233 22.12 16.77 1.00
N ALA A 234 21.38 16.96 2.09
CA ALA A 234 19.95 16.72 2.11
C ALA A 234 19.20 17.65 1.15
N ILE A 235 18.34 17.09 0.30
CA ILE A 235 17.46 17.86 -0.60
C ILE A 235 16.22 18.27 0.20
N THR A 236 16.11 19.56 0.54
CA THR A 236 14.98 20.14 1.27
C THR A 236 14.24 21.21 0.49
N SER A 237 14.68 21.47 -0.74
CA SER A 237 14.11 22.50 -1.61
C SER A 237 12.70 22.16 -2.05
N LYS A 238 11.92 23.20 -2.29
CA LYS A 238 10.53 23.10 -2.74
C LYS A 238 10.47 23.05 -4.27
N ILE A 239 9.54 22.26 -4.79
CA ILE A 239 9.29 22.18 -6.24
C ILE A 239 8.02 22.96 -6.56
N CYS A 240 8.08 23.82 -7.58
CA CYS A 240 6.91 24.53 -8.08
C CYS A 240 5.94 23.53 -8.73
N SER A 241 4.74 23.43 -8.23
CA SER A 241 3.70 22.55 -8.79
C SER A 241 2.95 23.20 -9.95
N TYR A 242 2.95 24.52 -9.98
CA TYR A 242 2.40 25.34 -11.06
C TYR A 242 3.34 26.50 -11.39
N ILE A 243 3.50 26.79 -12.67
CA ILE A 243 4.30 27.90 -13.16
C ILE A 243 3.45 28.66 -14.17
N ASN A 244 3.23 29.97 -13.93
CA ASN A 244 2.32 30.80 -14.73
C ASN A 244 0.94 30.13 -14.91
N ASN A 245 0.37 29.63 -13.83
CA ASN A 245 -0.89 28.88 -13.75
C ASN A 245 -0.94 27.58 -14.58
N LYS A 246 0.17 27.11 -15.14
CA LYS A 246 0.27 25.81 -15.82
C LYS A 246 0.90 24.75 -14.93
N PRO A 247 0.36 23.53 -14.92
CA PRO A 247 0.81 22.49 -14.01
C PRO A 247 2.19 21.95 -14.34
N LEU A 248 2.85 21.37 -13.32
CA LEU A 248 3.95 20.46 -13.50
C LEU A 248 3.41 19.10 -13.98
N VAL A 249 3.74 18.71 -15.21
CA VAL A 249 3.21 17.48 -15.84
C VAL A 249 4.26 16.38 -15.99
N SER A 250 5.53 16.70 -15.80
CA SER A 250 6.63 15.74 -15.89
C SER A 250 7.63 15.88 -14.75
N ALA A 251 7.85 14.77 -14.07
CA ALA A 251 8.95 14.57 -13.12
C ALA A 251 9.98 13.56 -13.66
N ALA A 252 10.03 13.35 -14.98
CA ALA A 252 10.94 12.40 -15.58
C ALA A 252 12.40 12.74 -15.27
N GLY A 253 13.11 11.80 -14.64
CA GLY A 253 14.51 11.95 -14.26
C GLY A 253 14.81 13.05 -13.25
N THR A 254 13.82 13.57 -12.54
CA THR A 254 14.01 14.70 -11.60
C THR A 254 15.20 14.49 -10.69
N PHE A 255 15.28 13.36 -10.03
CA PHE A 255 16.37 13.01 -9.10
C PHE A 255 17.34 11.96 -9.65
N ASN A 256 17.22 11.62 -10.94
CA ASN A 256 18.07 10.59 -11.56
C ASN A 256 19.57 10.86 -11.30
N LYS A 257 20.27 9.85 -10.75
CA LYS A 257 21.70 9.88 -10.38
C LYS A 257 22.05 10.89 -9.27
N SER A 258 21.09 11.40 -8.52
CA SER A 258 21.39 12.24 -7.36
C SER A 258 22.23 11.47 -6.33
N GLN A 259 23.26 12.13 -5.81
CA GLN A 259 24.14 11.61 -4.74
C GLN A 259 23.61 11.94 -3.34
N ALA A 260 22.56 12.73 -3.22
CA ALA A 260 21.92 13.01 -1.94
C ALA A 260 21.37 11.74 -1.30
N THR A 261 21.53 11.62 0.01
CA THR A 261 21.03 10.46 0.78
C THR A 261 19.69 10.71 1.43
N ILE A 262 19.27 11.96 1.55
CA ILE A 262 18.01 12.40 2.15
C ILE A 262 17.26 13.27 1.14
N LEU A 263 15.99 12.96 0.94
CA LEU A 263 15.10 13.71 0.06
C LEU A 263 13.78 13.98 0.79
N ASN A 264 13.44 15.26 0.95
CA ASN A 264 12.13 15.67 1.42
C ASN A 264 11.23 15.99 0.22
N LEU A 265 10.17 15.21 0.06
CA LEU A 265 9.15 15.38 -0.99
C LEU A 265 7.89 16.09 -0.46
N ASP A 266 7.90 16.56 0.79
CA ASP A 266 6.78 17.33 1.32
C ASP A 266 6.57 18.59 0.49
N GLY A 267 5.36 18.74 -0.04
CA GLY A 267 4.99 19.86 -0.92
C GLY A 267 5.10 19.59 -2.41
N LEU A 268 5.59 18.44 -2.84
CA LEU A 268 5.48 18.04 -4.24
C LEU A 268 4.05 17.55 -4.54
N ASN A 269 3.29 18.36 -5.25
CA ASN A 269 1.98 17.94 -5.76
C ASN A 269 2.17 17.14 -7.06
N THR A 270 1.84 15.85 -7.02
CA THR A 270 1.99 14.93 -8.17
C THR A 270 0.71 14.71 -8.96
N SER A 271 -0.42 15.31 -8.55
CA SER A 271 -1.74 15.06 -9.15
C SER A 271 -1.84 15.36 -10.65
N ASN A 272 -0.97 16.19 -11.18
CA ASN A 272 -0.93 16.55 -12.60
C ASN A 272 0.17 15.83 -13.38
N ILE A 273 1.01 15.04 -12.69
CA ILE A 273 2.15 14.41 -13.34
C ILE A 273 1.69 13.22 -14.18
N ILE A 274 2.08 13.26 -15.45
CA ILE A 274 1.78 12.23 -16.45
C ILE A 274 2.99 11.31 -16.66
N ASN A 275 4.21 11.83 -16.42
CA ASN A 275 5.45 11.12 -16.67
C ASN A 275 6.37 11.14 -15.44
N MET A 276 6.63 9.95 -14.88
CA MET A 276 7.57 9.73 -13.77
C MET A 276 8.75 8.85 -14.20
N ASN A 277 9.03 8.75 -15.51
CA ASN A 277 10.10 7.90 -16.02
C ASN A 277 11.45 8.25 -15.38
N GLY A 278 12.11 7.27 -14.77
CA GLY A 278 13.42 7.43 -14.14
C GLY A 278 13.50 8.43 -12.99
N MET A 279 12.39 8.84 -12.39
CA MET A 279 12.36 9.93 -11.38
C MET A 279 13.39 9.73 -10.27
N PHE A 280 13.53 8.51 -9.75
CA PHE A 280 14.48 8.14 -8.69
C PHE A 280 15.55 7.15 -9.17
N SER A 281 15.77 7.05 -10.46
CA SER A 281 16.72 6.08 -11.00
C SER A 281 18.15 6.38 -10.55
N ASN A 282 18.86 5.33 -10.09
CA ASN A 282 20.27 5.39 -9.65
C ASN A 282 20.54 6.44 -8.54
N THR A 283 19.56 6.71 -7.68
CA THR A 283 19.74 7.60 -6.51
C THR A 283 20.42 6.87 -5.36
N GLN A 284 21.13 7.62 -4.49
CA GLN A 284 21.73 7.11 -3.26
C GLN A 284 20.79 7.16 -2.06
N ILE A 285 19.52 7.49 -2.27
CA ILE A 285 18.49 7.60 -1.23
C ILE A 285 18.16 6.21 -0.71
N THR A 286 18.33 5.99 0.59
CA THR A 286 18.05 4.69 1.25
C THR A 286 16.64 4.58 1.81
N THR A 287 16.02 5.72 2.14
CA THR A 287 14.63 5.81 2.60
C THR A 287 13.86 6.78 1.72
N LEU A 288 12.84 6.29 1.04
CA LEU A 288 12.05 7.06 0.08
C LEU A 288 10.56 6.95 0.43
N ASP A 289 9.99 8.07 0.90
CA ASP A 289 8.55 8.17 1.16
C ASP A 289 7.82 8.72 -0.07
N VAL A 290 7.04 7.87 -0.71
CA VAL A 290 6.17 8.20 -1.86
C VAL A 290 4.68 7.99 -1.53
N SER A 291 4.34 7.83 -0.26
CA SER A 291 2.98 7.52 0.21
C SER A 291 1.95 8.62 -0.14
N LYS A 292 2.42 9.87 -0.29
CA LYS A 292 1.58 11.03 -0.63
C LYS A 292 1.44 11.25 -2.15
N PHE A 293 2.04 10.41 -2.99
CA PHE A 293 1.96 10.59 -4.43
C PHE A 293 0.57 10.25 -4.97
N ASP A 294 -0.06 11.20 -5.63
CA ASP A 294 -1.19 10.93 -6.53
C ASP A 294 -0.64 10.54 -7.89
N THR A 295 -0.77 9.27 -8.24
CA THR A 295 -0.30 8.72 -9.51
C THR A 295 -1.42 8.45 -10.51
N SER A 296 -2.63 8.95 -10.24
CA SER A 296 -3.83 8.66 -11.02
C SER A 296 -3.75 9.10 -12.50
N ASN A 297 -2.92 10.11 -12.79
CA ASN A 297 -2.71 10.60 -14.16
C ASN A 297 -1.45 10.05 -14.84
N VAL A 298 -0.63 9.27 -14.13
CA VAL A 298 0.67 8.81 -14.64
C VAL A 298 0.47 7.75 -15.73
N LYS A 299 1.12 7.97 -16.88
CA LYS A 299 1.17 7.06 -18.03
C LYS A 299 2.49 6.31 -18.14
N ASP A 300 3.59 6.93 -17.72
CA ASP A 300 4.94 6.36 -17.81
C ASP A 300 5.62 6.31 -16.43
N MET A 301 5.87 5.09 -15.94
CA MET A 301 6.63 4.79 -14.73
C MET A 301 7.91 4.00 -15.04
N GLY A 302 8.34 3.96 -16.31
CA GLY A 302 9.55 3.25 -16.69
C GLY A 302 10.77 3.75 -15.90
N TRP A 303 11.64 2.84 -15.46
CA TRP A 303 12.87 3.13 -14.71
C TRP A 303 12.68 3.90 -13.39
N MET A 304 11.44 4.12 -12.91
CA MET A 304 11.15 5.06 -11.82
C MET A 304 12.06 4.85 -10.60
N PHE A 305 12.28 3.61 -10.19
CA PHE A 305 13.13 3.26 -9.04
C PHE A 305 14.38 2.45 -9.43
N SER A 306 14.65 2.29 -10.72
CA SER A 306 15.73 1.43 -11.20
C SER A 306 17.09 1.86 -10.64
N GLY A 307 17.82 0.95 -9.99
CA GLY A 307 19.14 1.22 -9.41
C GLY A 307 19.13 2.15 -8.19
N SER A 308 17.96 2.55 -7.69
CA SER A 308 17.83 3.27 -6.43
C SER A 308 18.36 2.44 -5.26
N GLN A 309 18.97 3.08 -4.24
CA GLN A 309 19.46 2.41 -3.04
C GLN A 309 18.39 2.26 -1.94
N ALA A 310 17.12 2.53 -2.25
CA ALA A 310 16.02 2.37 -1.29
C ALA A 310 15.87 0.90 -0.86
N THR A 311 16.05 0.64 0.43
CA THR A 311 15.89 -0.69 1.04
C THR A 311 14.45 -1.00 1.41
N THR A 312 13.65 0.05 1.64
CA THR A 312 12.21 -0.03 1.85
C THR A 312 11.51 0.90 0.87
N LEU A 313 10.44 0.41 0.23
CA LEU A 313 9.68 1.17 -0.75
C LEU A 313 8.21 0.79 -0.64
N ASP A 314 7.38 1.69 -0.14
CA ASP A 314 5.92 1.53 -0.08
C ASP A 314 5.26 2.20 -1.29
N VAL A 315 4.73 1.39 -2.19
CA VAL A 315 3.98 1.81 -3.38
C VAL A 315 2.49 1.43 -3.30
N SER A 316 1.99 1.09 -2.11
CA SER A 316 0.61 0.64 -1.88
C SER A 316 -0.44 1.72 -2.18
N SER A 317 -0.04 3.00 -2.16
CA SER A 317 -0.89 4.15 -2.52
C SER A 317 -0.98 4.40 -4.04
N PHE A 318 -0.16 3.74 -4.87
CA PHE A 318 -0.10 4.03 -6.30
C PHE A 318 -1.36 3.59 -7.04
N ASN A 319 -1.97 4.52 -7.76
CA ASN A 319 -2.99 4.23 -8.76
C ASN A 319 -2.32 4.07 -10.13
N THR A 320 -2.24 2.83 -10.62
CA THR A 320 -1.57 2.51 -11.88
C THR A 320 -2.52 2.32 -13.06
N SER A 321 -3.81 2.65 -12.90
CA SER A 321 -4.86 2.38 -13.88
C SER A 321 -4.68 3.08 -15.25
N ASN A 322 -3.85 4.12 -15.31
CA ASN A 322 -3.51 4.83 -16.55
C ASN A 322 -2.11 4.54 -17.07
N VAL A 323 -1.33 3.70 -16.35
CA VAL A 323 0.06 3.41 -16.73
C VAL A 323 0.12 2.47 -17.94
N THR A 324 0.91 2.85 -18.95
CA THR A 324 1.15 2.06 -20.16
C THR A 324 2.56 1.48 -20.22
N ASN A 325 3.51 2.08 -19.48
CA ASN A 325 4.93 1.68 -19.48
C ASN A 325 5.45 1.48 -18.05
N MET A 326 5.90 0.25 -17.74
CA MET A 326 6.54 -0.13 -16.47
C MET A 326 7.95 -0.73 -16.68
N LYS A 327 8.54 -0.45 -17.84
CA LYS A 327 9.89 -0.94 -18.19
C LYS A 327 10.90 -0.59 -17.11
N TYR A 328 11.64 -1.59 -16.58
CA TYR A 328 12.67 -1.43 -15.55
C TYR A 328 12.22 -0.77 -14.24
N MET A 329 10.91 -0.67 -13.95
CA MET A 329 10.41 0.12 -12.82
C MET A 329 11.10 -0.21 -11.49
N PHE A 330 11.34 -1.48 -11.21
CA PHE A 330 12.00 -2.00 -10.00
C PHE A 330 13.31 -2.75 -10.33
N GLY A 331 13.94 -2.43 -11.44
CA GLY A 331 15.20 -3.08 -11.83
C GLY A 331 16.34 -2.71 -10.89
N ASN A 332 17.16 -3.69 -10.51
CA ASN A 332 18.38 -3.50 -9.72
C ASN A 332 18.19 -2.73 -8.40
N ILE A 333 17.10 -3.03 -7.67
CA ILE A 333 16.83 -2.45 -6.35
C ILE A 333 17.25 -3.40 -5.22
N PRO A 334 17.72 -2.86 -4.05
CA PRO A 334 18.10 -3.67 -2.90
C PRO A 334 16.91 -4.12 -2.04
N ALA A 335 15.72 -3.56 -2.23
CA ALA A 335 14.52 -3.93 -1.48
C ALA A 335 14.22 -5.42 -1.63
N ILE A 336 14.00 -6.12 -0.53
CA ILE A 336 13.71 -7.56 -0.49
C ILE A 336 12.22 -7.88 -0.62
N THR A 337 11.36 -6.89 -0.37
CA THR A 337 9.90 -6.96 -0.50
C THR A 337 9.35 -5.71 -1.17
N ILE A 338 8.37 -5.87 -2.05
CA ILE A 338 7.57 -4.78 -2.63
C ILE A 338 6.14 -5.27 -2.77
N ASP A 339 5.19 -4.49 -2.27
CA ASP A 339 3.76 -4.79 -2.44
C ASP A 339 3.21 -4.13 -3.71
N VAL A 340 3.00 -4.94 -4.74
CA VAL A 340 2.38 -4.55 -6.01
C VAL A 340 0.98 -5.18 -6.20
N SER A 341 0.42 -5.77 -5.13
CA SER A 341 -0.85 -6.50 -5.17
C SER A 341 -2.06 -5.63 -5.56
N LYS A 342 -1.93 -4.30 -5.45
CA LYS A 342 -2.97 -3.33 -5.85
C LYS A 342 -2.77 -2.74 -7.25
N PHE A 343 -1.70 -3.10 -7.96
CA PHE A 343 -1.44 -2.54 -9.28
C PHE A 343 -2.50 -2.97 -10.30
N ASN A 344 -3.07 -2.00 -10.99
CA ASN A 344 -3.89 -2.24 -12.17
C ASN A 344 -3.00 -2.11 -13.42
N THR A 345 -2.73 -3.23 -14.07
CA THR A 345 -1.83 -3.28 -15.23
C THR A 345 -2.57 -3.44 -16.56
N SER A 346 -3.90 -3.31 -16.57
CA SER A 346 -4.73 -3.59 -17.75
C SER A 346 -4.41 -2.72 -18.98
N LYS A 347 -3.76 -1.56 -18.80
CA LYS A 347 -3.30 -0.69 -19.90
C LYS A 347 -1.81 -0.83 -20.21
N VAL A 348 -1.06 -1.62 -19.43
CA VAL A 348 0.39 -1.75 -19.60
C VAL A 348 0.70 -2.58 -20.85
N THR A 349 1.56 -2.03 -21.69
CA THR A 349 2.04 -2.69 -22.92
C THR A 349 3.48 -3.15 -22.82
N ASN A 350 4.27 -2.55 -21.92
CA ASN A 350 5.70 -2.83 -21.77
C ASN A 350 6.07 -3.10 -20.31
N MET A 351 6.55 -4.32 -20.02
CA MET A 351 7.10 -4.78 -18.74
C MET A 351 8.57 -5.25 -18.87
N TYR A 352 9.27 -4.79 -19.92
CA TYR A 352 10.66 -5.15 -20.16
C TYR A 352 11.51 -4.93 -18.91
N ALA A 353 12.18 -5.97 -18.41
CA ALA A 353 13.10 -5.93 -17.27
C ALA A 353 12.51 -5.32 -15.96
N MET A 354 11.18 -5.37 -15.75
CA MET A 354 10.52 -4.68 -14.63
C MET A 354 11.14 -5.01 -13.26
N PHE A 355 11.54 -6.25 -13.03
CA PHE A 355 12.20 -6.73 -11.79
C PHE A 355 13.62 -7.25 -12.05
N TYR A 356 14.30 -6.76 -13.08
CA TYR A 356 15.65 -7.17 -13.46
C TYR A 356 16.65 -6.99 -12.30
N ARG A 357 17.40 -8.06 -11.95
CA ARG A 357 18.39 -8.06 -10.85
C ARG A 357 17.85 -7.58 -9.50
N SER A 358 16.56 -7.71 -9.24
CA SER A 358 15.98 -7.36 -7.96
C SER A 358 16.40 -8.35 -6.85
N GLN A 359 16.41 -7.89 -5.60
CA GLN A 359 16.67 -8.72 -4.42
C GLN A 359 15.37 -9.28 -3.81
N ILE A 360 14.24 -9.09 -4.47
CA ILE A 360 12.91 -9.52 -4.01
C ILE A 360 12.88 -11.05 -3.91
N THR A 361 12.34 -11.55 -2.80
CA THR A 361 12.24 -12.99 -2.56
C THR A 361 10.90 -13.59 -2.97
N THR A 362 9.83 -12.81 -2.87
CA THR A 362 8.46 -13.22 -3.18
C THR A 362 7.72 -12.07 -3.84
N LEU A 363 6.98 -12.35 -4.92
CA LEU A 363 6.16 -11.39 -5.64
C LEU A 363 4.71 -11.84 -5.68
N ASP A 364 3.79 -10.92 -5.40
CA ASP A 364 2.37 -11.10 -5.66
C ASP A 364 1.95 -10.32 -6.90
N LEU A 365 1.79 -11.04 -8.00
CA LEU A 365 1.31 -10.53 -9.29
C LEU A 365 -0.14 -10.92 -9.59
N SER A 366 -0.92 -11.27 -8.55
CA SER A 366 -2.29 -11.75 -8.72
C SER A 366 -3.25 -10.72 -9.32
N SER A 367 -2.96 -9.44 -9.11
CA SER A 367 -3.71 -8.31 -9.71
C SER A 367 -3.31 -8.02 -11.16
N PHE A 368 -2.15 -8.52 -11.62
CA PHE A 368 -1.60 -8.18 -12.94
C PHE A 368 -2.47 -8.75 -14.06
N ASP A 369 -3.16 -7.86 -14.75
CA ASP A 369 -3.77 -8.14 -16.04
C ASP A 369 -2.74 -7.81 -17.13
N THR A 370 -2.18 -8.85 -17.74
CA THR A 370 -1.13 -8.72 -18.76
C THR A 370 -1.64 -8.95 -20.17
N SER A 371 -2.97 -8.88 -20.38
CA SER A 371 -3.61 -9.15 -21.66
C SER A 371 -3.17 -8.19 -22.79
N ASN A 372 -2.68 -6.98 -22.45
CA ASN A 372 -2.18 -6.00 -23.41
C ASN A 372 -0.64 -5.93 -23.50
N VAL A 373 0.08 -6.73 -22.71
CA VAL A 373 1.55 -6.67 -22.68
C VAL A 373 2.14 -7.35 -23.90
N THR A 374 3.07 -6.64 -24.58
CA THR A 374 3.76 -7.14 -25.78
C THR A 374 5.23 -7.50 -25.51
N ASP A 375 5.86 -6.89 -24.49
CA ASP A 375 7.26 -7.13 -24.15
C ASP A 375 7.45 -7.43 -22.65
N MET A 376 7.89 -8.66 -22.36
CA MET A 376 8.28 -9.15 -21.03
C MET A 376 9.75 -9.62 -21.01
N SER A 377 10.56 -9.24 -22.01
CA SER A 377 11.96 -9.66 -22.05
C SER A 377 12.68 -9.21 -20.79
N PHE A 378 13.52 -10.07 -20.23
CA PHE A 378 14.30 -9.84 -19.02
C PHE A 378 13.50 -9.52 -17.73
N MET A 379 12.18 -9.70 -17.71
CA MET A 379 11.32 -9.23 -16.61
C MET A 379 11.82 -9.64 -15.21
N PHE A 380 12.27 -10.88 -15.05
CA PHE A 380 12.84 -11.42 -13.79
C PHE A 380 14.29 -11.84 -13.93
N ASN A 381 14.98 -11.42 -14.98
CA ASN A 381 16.34 -11.84 -15.29
C ASN A 381 17.31 -11.49 -14.15
N ASN A 382 18.17 -12.46 -13.77
CA ASN A 382 19.13 -12.32 -12.68
C ASN A 382 18.51 -11.97 -11.30
N SER A 383 17.23 -12.25 -11.07
CA SER A 383 16.58 -12.10 -9.77
C SER A 383 16.88 -13.32 -8.90
N ILE A 384 18.14 -13.46 -8.50
CA ILE A 384 18.73 -14.67 -7.88
C ILE A 384 18.17 -14.99 -6.48
N LYS A 385 17.42 -14.07 -5.86
CA LYS A 385 16.76 -14.27 -4.58
C LYS A 385 15.28 -14.66 -4.72
N LEU A 386 14.71 -14.51 -5.92
CA LEU A 386 13.29 -14.74 -6.16
C LEU A 386 12.98 -16.24 -6.10
N LYS A 387 12.11 -16.60 -5.14
CA LYS A 387 11.69 -17.98 -4.86
C LYS A 387 10.29 -18.27 -5.37
N THR A 388 9.35 -17.35 -5.15
CA THR A 388 7.93 -17.57 -5.42
C THR A 388 7.30 -16.37 -6.11
N ILE A 389 6.51 -16.64 -7.14
CA ILE A 389 5.65 -15.66 -7.81
C ILE A 389 4.21 -16.15 -7.68
N TYR A 390 3.36 -15.42 -6.95
CA TYR A 390 1.92 -15.66 -6.93
C TYR A 390 1.28 -14.97 -8.13
N ALA A 391 0.42 -15.68 -8.83
CA ALA A 391 -0.30 -15.15 -9.98
C ALA A 391 -1.74 -15.65 -10.01
N SER A 392 -2.59 -14.98 -10.77
CA SER A 392 -3.94 -15.40 -11.08
C SER A 392 -4.09 -15.73 -12.57
N ASN A 393 -5.28 -16.12 -12.97
CA ASN A 393 -5.62 -16.34 -14.39
C ASN A 393 -5.63 -15.06 -15.25
N LYS A 394 -5.44 -13.88 -14.64
CA LYS A 394 -5.27 -12.60 -15.34
C LYS A 394 -3.89 -12.47 -15.98
N PHE A 395 -2.88 -13.19 -15.48
CA PHE A 395 -1.55 -13.18 -16.07
C PHE A 395 -1.57 -13.97 -17.39
N LYS A 396 -1.58 -13.26 -18.51
CA LYS A 396 -1.66 -13.77 -19.87
C LYS A 396 -0.36 -13.51 -20.64
N THR A 397 -0.04 -14.38 -21.58
CA THR A 397 1.13 -14.20 -22.46
C THR A 397 0.76 -14.26 -23.93
N ASP A 398 -0.52 -14.19 -24.26
CA ASP A 398 -1.02 -14.38 -25.62
C ASP A 398 -0.51 -13.31 -26.58
N LEU A 399 -0.49 -12.03 -26.19
CA LEU A 399 0.00 -10.91 -26.98
C LEU A 399 1.51 -10.66 -26.81
N VAL A 400 2.20 -11.40 -25.95
CA VAL A 400 3.64 -11.21 -25.74
C VAL A 400 4.42 -11.69 -26.96
N THR A 401 5.03 -10.74 -27.67
CA THR A 401 5.89 -11.01 -28.83
C THR A 401 7.37 -11.12 -28.46
N SER A 402 7.78 -10.47 -27.35
CA SER A 402 9.15 -10.46 -26.84
C SER A 402 9.20 -10.93 -25.39
N SER A 403 9.94 -12.02 -25.14
CA SER A 403 10.10 -12.63 -23.80
C SER A 403 11.48 -13.24 -23.56
N SER A 404 12.48 -12.82 -24.34
CA SER A 404 13.82 -13.38 -24.24
C SER A 404 14.40 -13.22 -22.83
N ASN A 405 15.01 -14.29 -22.31
CA ASN A 405 15.67 -14.29 -21.00
C ASN A 405 14.81 -13.80 -19.83
N MET A 406 13.48 -13.96 -19.91
CA MET A 406 12.52 -13.49 -18.89
C MET A 406 12.90 -13.99 -17.49
N PHE A 407 13.32 -15.25 -17.36
CA PHE A 407 13.71 -15.88 -16.08
C PHE A 407 15.20 -16.25 -16.01
N TYR A 408 16.03 -15.84 -16.98
CA TYR A 408 17.43 -16.25 -17.02
C TYR A 408 18.12 -15.97 -15.68
N ASN A 409 18.82 -17.00 -15.15
CA ASN A 409 19.56 -16.96 -13.88
C ASN A 409 18.72 -16.67 -12.60
N SER A 410 17.41 -16.91 -12.64
CA SER A 410 16.53 -16.84 -11.44
C SER A 410 16.43 -18.22 -10.79
N THR A 411 17.57 -18.74 -10.35
CA THR A 411 17.80 -20.17 -10.02
C THR A 411 17.07 -20.70 -8.81
N LEU A 412 16.57 -19.83 -7.93
CA LEU A 412 15.80 -20.23 -6.74
C LEU A 412 14.29 -20.32 -6.99
N LEU A 413 13.84 -19.99 -8.21
CA LEU A 413 12.41 -19.94 -8.52
C LEU A 413 11.80 -21.35 -8.55
N VAL A 414 10.68 -21.50 -7.84
CA VAL A 414 9.91 -22.75 -7.76
C VAL A 414 8.43 -22.45 -7.97
N GLY A 415 7.80 -23.18 -8.88
CA GLY A 415 6.35 -23.13 -9.10
C GLY A 415 5.54 -23.84 -8.00
N GLY A 416 4.25 -23.55 -7.92
CA GLY A 416 3.37 -24.01 -6.86
C GLY A 416 3.21 -25.53 -6.74
N SER A 417 3.46 -26.29 -7.81
CA SER A 417 3.45 -27.76 -7.82
C SER A 417 4.86 -28.36 -7.83
N GLY A 418 5.89 -27.56 -7.55
CA GLY A 418 7.27 -28.02 -7.38
C GLY A 418 8.13 -27.95 -8.64
N THR A 419 7.69 -27.30 -9.72
CA THR A 419 8.50 -27.08 -10.91
C THR A 419 9.67 -26.14 -10.57
N THR A 420 10.89 -26.68 -10.60
CA THR A 420 12.12 -25.93 -10.34
C THR A 420 12.64 -25.24 -11.60
N TYR A 421 13.48 -24.22 -11.41
CA TYR A 421 14.14 -23.51 -12.48
C TYR A 421 14.87 -24.44 -13.45
N ASN A 422 14.72 -24.17 -14.74
CA ASN A 422 15.41 -24.87 -15.82
C ASN A 422 15.92 -23.85 -16.86
N SER A 423 17.22 -23.85 -17.10
CA SER A 423 17.89 -22.91 -18.03
C SER A 423 17.44 -23.02 -19.49
N SER A 424 16.77 -24.10 -19.87
CA SER A 424 16.18 -24.27 -21.20
C SER A 424 14.82 -23.59 -21.35
N TYR A 425 14.18 -23.17 -20.25
CA TYR A 425 12.84 -22.59 -20.23
C TYR A 425 12.86 -21.25 -19.51
N VAL A 426 13.50 -20.27 -20.11
CA VAL A 426 13.73 -18.94 -19.52
C VAL A 426 12.90 -17.83 -20.17
N ASP A 427 11.98 -18.19 -21.05
CA ASP A 427 11.06 -17.29 -21.75
C ASP A 427 9.61 -17.38 -21.19
N LYS A 428 8.64 -16.85 -21.93
CA LYS A 428 7.21 -16.87 -21.54
C LYS A 428 6.61 -18.27 -21.43
N THR A 429 7.27 -19.32 -21.93
CA THR A 429 6.75 -20.70 -21.96
C THR A 429 6.41 -21.22 -20.56
N TYR A 430 7.19 -20.82 -19.53
CA TYR A 430 6.94 -21.19 -18.14
C TYR A 430 6.33 -20.03 -17.31
N ALA A 431 5.96 -18.93 -17.92
CA ALA A 431 5.27 -17.81 -17.26
C ALA A 431 3.78 -18.10 -17.05
N ARG A 432 3.48 -19.13 -16.28
CA ARG A 432 2.11 -19.60 -15.99
C ARG A 432 2.05 -20.31 -14.64
N ILE A 433 0.83 -20.46 -14.12
CA ILE A 433 0.57 -21.25 -12.92
C ILE A 433 1.02 -22.70 -13.16
N ASP A 434 1.77 -23.21 -12.20
CA ASP A 434 2.37 -24.54 -12.26
C ASP A 434 1.31 -25.63 -12.06
N GLY A 435 1.11 -26.46 -13.08
CA GLY A 435 0.26 -27.65 -13.06
C GLY A 435 1.04 -28.96 -12.89
N GLY A 436 2.26 -28.91 -12.34
CA GLY A 436 3.12 -30.06 -12.13
C GLY A 436 3.71 -30.59 -13.45
N THR A 437 4.02 -31.88 -13.50
CA THR A 437 4.69 -32.52 -14.63
C THR A 437 3.91 -32.45 -15.94
N SER A 438 2.58 -32.35 -15.88
CA SER A 438 1.73 -32.27 -17.08
C SER A 438 1.69 -30.87 -17.70
N ARG A 439 1.87 -29.83 -16.88
CA ARG A 439 1.86 -28.43 -17.31
C ARG A 439 2.81 -27.59 -16.45
N PRO A 440 4.12 -27.79 -16.56
CA PRO A 440 5.09 -27.11 -15.71
C PRO A 440 5.05 -25.59 -15.92
N GLY A 441 5.24 -24.83 -14.82
CA GLY A 441 5.25 -23.39 -14.79
C GLY A 441 5.98 -22.87 -13.56
N TYR A 442 6.34 -21.58 -13.54
CA TYR A 442 7.08 -20.99 -12.42
C TYR A 442 6.20 -20.20 -11.45
N PHE A 443 4.89 -20.15 -11.68
CA PHE A 443 3.99 -19.38 -10.82
C PHE A 443 3.19 -20.29 -9.89
N THR A 444 2.94 -19.79 -8.69
CA THR A 444 2.02 -20.38 -7.71
C THR A 444 0.65 -19.72 -7.88
N ASP A 445 -0.42 -20.51 -7.87
CA ASP A 445 -1.78 -19.95 -7.88
C ASP A 445 -1.99 -19.07 -6.64
N ILE A 446 -2.58 -17.90 -6.82
CA ILE A 446 -2.92 -16.99 -5.73
C ILE A 446 -3.81 -17.65 -4.67
N ALA A 447 -4.64 -18.62 -5.06
CA ALA A 447 -5.47 -19.38 -4.14
C ALA A 447 -4.64 -20.15 -3.09
N ASN A 448 -3.37 -20.44 -3.41
CA ASN A 448 -2.43 -21.13 -2.51
C ASN A 448 -1.46 -20.14 -1.81
N LYS A 449 -1.73 -18.82 -1.87
CA LYS A 449 -0.93 -17.84 -1.13
C LYS A 449 -1.25 -17.90 0.35
N PRO A 450 -0.26 -18.12 1.22
CA PRO A 450 -0.48 -18.14 2.66
C PRO A 450 -1.07 -16.81 3.16
N SER A 451 -2.08 -16.88 3.98
CA SER A 451 -2.66 -15.70 4.62
C SER A 451 -2.39 -15.67 6.13
N THR A 452 -2.85 -16.70 6.86
CA THR A 452 -2.53 -16.92 8.28
C THR A 452 -2.47 -18.42 8.57
N PHE A 453 -1.71 -18.81 9.58
CA PHE A 453 -1.60 -20.22 9.99
C PHE A 453 -2.97 -20.83 10.35
N GLY A 454 -3.84 -20.04 11.00
CA GLY A 454 -5.17 -20.49 11.42
C GLY A 454 -6.15 -20.73 10.28
N THR A 455 -6.08 -19.92 9.20
CA THR A 455 -7.06 -19.95 8.09
C THR A 455 -6.61 -20.77 6.89
N ASP A 456 -5.29 -20.83 6.61
CA ASP A 456 -4.75 -21.58 5.48
C ASP A 456 -5.02 -23.09 5.64
N ASP A 457 -5.26 -23.78 4.54
CA ASP A 457 -5.33 -25.25 4.59
C ASP A 457 -3.93 -25.87 4.79
N TRP A 458 -3.90 -27.17 5.15
CA TRP A 458 -2.63 -27.84 5.43
C TRP A 458 -1.73 -27.96 4.20
N ALA A 459 -2.29 -28.08 3.00
CA ALA A 459 -1.52 -28.13 1.76
C ALA A 459 -0.78 -26.81 1.52
N THR A 460 -1.47 -25.68 1.70
CA THR A 460 -0.90 -24.33 1.62
C THR A 460 0.21 -24.12 2.64
N ILE A 461 -0.02 -24.50 3.92
CA ILE A 461 0.98 -24.40 4.98
C ILE A 461 2.23 -25.22 4.62
N VAL A 462 2.06 -26.49 4.26
CA VAL A 462 3.16 -27.40 3.91
C VAL A 462 3.96 -26.88 2.72
N ASN A 463 3.29 -26.41 1.67
CA ASN A 463 3.96 -25.86 0.48
C ASN A 463 4.73 -24.59 0.81
N SER A 464 4.18 -23.71 1.64
CA SER A 464 4.86 -22.50 2.10
C SER A 464 6.13 -22.80 2.88
N VAL A 465 6.05 -23.77 3.80
CA VAL A 465 7.22 -24.18 4.58
C VAL A 465 8.28 -24.79 3.68
N LYS A 466 7.93 -25.68 2.76
CA LYS A 466 8.85 -26.28 1.78
C LYS A 466 9.52 -25.24 0.87
N ALA A 467 8.82 -24.18 0.54
CA ALA A 467 9.36 -23.07 -0.26
C ALA A 467 10.17 -22.07 0.58
N GLY A 468 10.26 -22.21 1.89
CA GLY A 468 10.90 -21.25 2.78
C GLY A 468 10.14 -19.93 2.95
N ASN A 469 8.83 -19.90 2.64
CA ASN A 469 7.97 -18.72 2.73
C ASN A 469 7.17 -18.74 4.05
N THR A 470 7.86 -18.74 5.18
CA THR A 470 7.24 -18.88 6.50
C THR A 470 6.99 -17.57 7.23
N ASN A 471 7.32 -16.44 6.65
CA ASN A 471 7.19 -15.11 7.29
C ASN A 471 5.77 -14.75 7.74
N HIS A 472 4.76 -15.42 7.18
CA HIS A 472 3.34 -15.26 7.54
C HIS A 472 2.91 -16.10 8.74
N TYR A 473 3.69 -17.12 9.10
CA TYR A 473 3.42 -18.03 10.20
C TYR A 473 4.38 -17.72 11.35
N LYS A 474 3.83 -17.13 12.38
CA LYS A 474 4.63 -16.68 13.53
C LYS A 474 4.62 -17.71 14.63
N VAL A 475 5.70 -17.73 15.40
CA VAL A 475 5.74 -18.49 16.66
C VAL A 475 4.56 -18.09 17.55
N GLY A 476 3.80 -19.07 18.00
CA GLY A 476 2.57 -18.88 18.77
C GLY A 476 1.29 -18.91 17.93
N ASP A 477 1.35 -18.83 16.60
CA ASP A 477 0.16 -18.99 15.76
C ASP A 477 -0.44 -20.38 15.93
N THR A 478 -1.78 -20.45 15.98
CA THR A 478 -2.50 -21.70 16.25
C THR A 478 -3.48 -22.08 15.15
N LYS A 479 -3.73 -23.39 15.03
CA LYS A 479 -4.72 -23.96 14.11
C LYS A 479 -5.39 -25.18 14.71
N ILE A 480 -6.71 -25.25 14.55
CA ILE A 480 -7.51 -26.39 15.01
C ILE A 480 -7.34 -27.57 14.03
N VAL A 481 -7.20 -28.79 14.59
CA VAL A 481 -7.11 -30.04 13.83
C VAL A 481 -8.06 -31.07 14.41
N ASN A 482 -8.75 -31.81 13.56
CA ASN A 482 -9.59 -32.94 13.94
C ASN A 482 -8.81 -34.25 13.73
N LEU A 483 -8.62 -35.02 14.79
CA LEU A 483 -7.93 -36.30 14.80
C LEU A 483 -8.89 -37.51 14.87
N GLY A 484 -10.12 -37.34 14.40
CA GLY A 484 -11.12 -38.40 14.39
C GLY A 484 -11.46 -38.90 15.80
N THR A 485 -11.17 -40.18 16.11
CA THR A 485 -11.45 -40.80 17.43
C THR A 485 -10.71 -40.13 18.59
N TYR A 486 -9.64 -39.42 18.33
CA TYR A 486 -8.88 -38.70 19.36
C TYR A 486 -9.42 -37.29 19.62
N GLY A 487 -10.44 -36.83 18.86
CA GLY A 487 -11.07 -35.52 19.07
C GLY A 487 -10.45 -34.37 18.28
N THR A 488 -10.80 -33.17 18.71
CA THR A 488 -10.33 -31.90 18.09
C THR A 488 -9.30 -31.26 19.01
N HIS A 489 -8.16 -30.91 18.44
CA HIS A 489 -7.01 -30.38 19.16
C HIS A 489 -6.48 -29.12 18.50
N THR A 490 -5.62 -28.41 19.19
CA THR A 490 -4.95 -27.21 18.68
C THR A 490 -3.48 -27.50 18.40
N ILE A 491 -3.04 -27.22 17.17
CA ILE A 491 -1.62 -27.24 16.80
C ILE A 491 -1.10 -25.80 16.80
N ARG A 492 0.11 -25.60 17.30
CA ARG A 492 0.80 -24.32 17.39
C ARG A 492 2.14 -24.36 16.68
N VAL A 493 2.55 -23.24 16.08
CA VAL A 493 3.92 -23.01 15.62
C VAL A 493 4.81 -22.78 16.83
N SER A 494 5.71 -23.71 17.12
CA SER A 494 6.57 -23.67 18.31
C SER A 494 7.99 -23.21 18.03
N ASN A 495 8.48 -23.36 16.79
CA ASN A 495 9.81 -22.94 16.38
C ASN A 495 9.85 -22.55 14.91
N THR A 496 10.66 -21.55 14.58
CA THR A 496 10.91 -21.12 13.19
C THR A 496 12.39 -20.85 12.93
N THR A 497 13.23 -20.85 13.96
CA THR A 497 14.67 -20.60 13.85
C THR A 497 15.46 -21.88 13.60
N THR A 498 16.64 -21.73 13.01
CA THR A 498 17.59 -22.84 12.80
C THR A 498 18.93 -22.43 13.41
N PRO A 499 19.18 -22.78 14.68
CA PRO A 499 20.46 -22.54 15.32
C PRO A 499 21.64 -23.15 14.54
N SER A 500 22.85 -22.60 14.71
CA SER A 500 24.06 -23.09 14.02
C SER A 500 24.39 -24.55 14.37
N GLU A 501 24.03 -24.96 15.57
CA GLU A 501 24.21 -26.31 16.12
C GLU A 501 23.42 -27.37 15.33
N CYS A 502 22.38 -26.99 14.60
CA CYS A 502 21.61 -27.86 13.73
C CYS A 502 22.43 -28.47 12.59
N SER A 503 23.57 -27.92 12.28
CA SER A 503 24.54 -28.51 11.34
C SER A 503 25.33 -29.68 11.92
N ASN A 504 25.27 -29.90 13.24
CA ASN A 504 25.97 -30.96 13.93
C ASN A 504 25.11 -32.24 14.00
N THR A 505 25.62 -33.34 13.51
CA THR A 505 24.93 -34.66 13.52
C THR A 505 24.65 -35.20 14.93
N ASN A 506 25.38 -34.72 15.96
CA ASN A 506 25.17 -35.05 17.35
C ASN A 506 24.19 -34.09 18.05
N PHE A 507 23.51 -33.23 17.32
CA PHE A 507 22.49 -32.34 17.84
C PHE A 507 21.12 -32.79 17.37
N SER A 508 20.13 -32.79 18.29
CA SER A 508 18.75 -33.14 17.99
C SER A 508 18.14 -32.14 16.99
N GLN A 509 17.53 -32.68 15.94
CA GLN A 509 16.87 -31.83 14.93
C GLN A 509 15.49 -31.33 15.38
N SER A 510 15.06 -31.66 16.58
CA SER A 510 13.75 -31.36 17.13
C SER A 510 13.47 -29.87 17.37
N ALA A 511 14.52 -29.05 17.47
CA ALA A 511 14.43 -27.58 17.59
C ALA A 511 15.01 -26.84 16.38
N CYS A 512 15.11 -27.50 15.21
CA CYS A 512 15.75 -26.96 14.02
C CYS A 512 14.70 -26.60 12.95
N GLY A 513 14.46 -25.32 12.68
CA GLY A 513 13.56 -24.86 11.63
C GLY A 513 12.08 -24.82 12.03
N PHE A 514 11.18 -25.17 11.12
CA PHE A 514 9.74 -24.99 11.33
C PHE A 514 9.13 -26.17 12.09
N VAL A 515 8.88 -26.00 13.38
CA VAL A 515 8.36 -27.04 14.28
C VAL A 515 6.93 -26.71 14.74
N LEU A 516 6.07 -27.70 14.65
CA LEU A 516 4.68 -27.64 15.15
C LEU A 516 4.54 -28.52 16.40
N GLU A 517 3.73 -28.09 17.34
CA GLU A 517 3.38 -28.86 18.53
C GLU A 517 1.88 -28.84 18.77
N PHE A 518 1.39 -29.88 19.46
CA PHE A 518 0.05 -29.85 20.04
C PHE A 518 0.05 -28.99 21.30
N GLU A 519 -0.91 -28.07 21.40
CA GLU A 519 -1.05 -27.17 22.53
C GLU A 519 -1.61 -27.88 23.75
N ASP A 520 -2.39 -28.95 23.55
CA ASP A 520 -3.05 -29.75 24.56
C ASP A 520 -2.63 -31.22 24.50
N ILE A 521 -3.05 -32.00 25.49
CA ILE A 521 -2.79 -33.43 25.55
C ILE A 521 -3.82 -34.15 24.70
N ILE A 522 -3.38 -34.88 23.67
CA ILE A 522 -4.27 -35.58 22.73
C ILE A 522 -4.99 -36.74 23.43
N THR A 523 -4.24 -37.57 24.17
CA THR A 523 -4.75 -38.74 24.87
C THR A 523 -3.72 -39.22 25.88
N THR A 524 -4.08 -40.25 26.64
CA THR A 524 -3.19 -40.93 27.58
C THR A 524 -2.78 -42.29 27.02
N HIS A 525 -1.51 -42.60 27.12
CA HIS A 525 -0.96 -43.90 26.74
C HIS A 525 0.18 -44.28 27.70
N VAL A 526 0.41 -45.56 27.90
CA VAL A 526 1.54 -46.05 28.72
C VAL A 526 2.85 -45.87 27.95
N ILE A 527 3.92 -45.46 28.65
CA ILE A 527 5.24 -45.37 28.00
C ILE A 527 5.68 -46.76 27.54
N ASN A 528 5.59 -47.74 28.44
CA ASN A 528 5.93 -49.12 28.17
C ASN A 528 4.86 -50.05 28.73
N THR A 529 4.70 -51.20 28.12
CA THR A 529 3.81 -52.28 28.60
C THR A 529 4.40 -53.01 29.79
N THR A 530 5.68 -52.79 30.11
CA THR A 530 6.40 -53.33 31.28
C THR A 530 6.86 -52.19 32.18
N SER A 531 7.21 -52.47 33.43
CA SER A 531 7.71 -51.49 34.40
C SER A 531 9.14 -51.02 34.15
N SER A 532 9.75 -51.38 33.03
CA SER A 532 11.13 -51.03 32.66
C SER A 532 11.19 -49.92 31.65
N ASN A 533 12.06 -48.91 31.88
CA ASN A 533 12.41 -47.85 30.93
C ASN A 533 13.71 -48.17 30.17
N LYS A 534 14.19 -49.41 30.24
CA LYS A 534 15.40 -49.83 29.54
C LYS A 534 15.26 -49.63 28.03
N ASN A 535 16.32 -49.11 27.38
CA ASN A 535 16.39 -48.74 25.98
C ASN A 535 15.54 -47.51 25.61
N GLY A 536 15.01 -46.77 26.59
CA GLY A 536 14.42 -45.44 26.48
C GLY A 536 13.33 -45.25 25.43
N TRP A 537 13.28 -44.06 24.87
CA TRP A 537 12.29 -43.68 23.86
C TRP A 537 12.27 -44.59 22.63
N PRO A 538 13.40 -44.98 22.03
CA PRO A 538 13.37 -45.87 20.84
C PRO A 538 12.64 -47.19 21.02
N ALA A 539 12.65 -47.74 22.23
CA ALA A 539 12.02 -49.02 22.55
C ALA A 539 10.61 -48.87 23.15
N SER A 540 10.14 -47.67 23.38
CA SER A 540 8.88 -47.42 24.09
C SER A 540 7.64 -47.76 23.25
N SER A 541 6.59 -48.28 23.92
CA SER A 541 5.28 -48.46 23.29
C SER A 541 4.62 -47.12 22.94
N MET A 542 4.95 -46.04 23.67
CA MET A 542 4.51 -44.71 23.37
C MET A 542 5.04 -44.23 22.02
N ARG A 543 6.32 -44.47 21.69
CA ARG A 543 6.90 -44.13 20.39
C ARG A 543 6.12 -44.78 19.24
N THR A 544 5.84 -46.10 19.40
CA THR A 544 5.06 -46.86 18.43
C THR A 544 3.67 -46.26 18.25
N PHE A 545 2.99 -45.94 19.36
CA PHE A 545 1.67 -45.35 19.35
C PHE A 545 1.63 -43.99 18.65
N VAL A 546 2.52 -43.06 19.00
CA VAL A 546 2.47 -41.71 18.39
C VAL A 546 2.83 -41.73 16.90
N ASN A 547 3.79 -42.59 16.49
CA ASN A 547 4.23 -42.66 15.09
C ASN A 547 3.33 -43.50 14.18
N ASN A 548 2.41 -44.30 14.74
CA ASN A 548 1.40 -45.07 14.01
C ASN A 548 0.02 -44.43 14.19
N ASP A 549 -0.54 -44.50 15.41
CA ASP A 549 -1.94 -44.19 15.65
C ASP A 549 -2.21 -42.70 15.52
N ILE A 550 -1.44 -41.84 16.21
CA ILE A 550 -1.61 -40.38 16.15
C ILE A 550 -1.17 -39.86 14.80
N TYR A 551 -0.03 -40.33 14.25
CA TYR A 551 0.41 -39.90 12.92
C TYR A 551 -0.64 -40.18 11.83
N ASN A 552 -1.27 -41.38 11.86
CA ASN A 552 -2.30 -41.73 10.88
C ASN A 552 -3.62 -40.99 11.08
N ALA A 553 -3.88 -40.46 12.28
CA ALA A 553 -5.04 -39.62 12.57
C ALA A 553 -4.89 -38.16 12.05
N LEU A 554 -3.66 -37.70 11.72
CA LEU A 554 -3.43 -36.38 11.15
C LEU A 554 -4.06 -36.23 9.76
N PRO A 555 -4.48 -35.03 9.36
CA PRO A 555 -4.87 -34.75 7.99
C PRO A 555 -3.81 -35.17 6.96
N ALA A 556 -4.22 -35.72 5.83
CA ALA A 556 -3.31 -36.28 4.81
C ALA A 556 -2.28 -35.27 4.32
N ASP A 557 -2.70 -34.03 4.05
CA ASP A 557 -1.81 -32.97 3.57
C ASP A 557 -0.76 -32.59 4.60
N LEU A 558 -1.12 -32.53 5.88
CA LEU A 558 -0.17 -32.32 6.97
C LEU A 558 0.83 -33.47 7.06
N ARG A 559 0.35 -34.73 7.03
CA ARG A 559 1.23 -35.92 7.05
C ARG A 559 2.26 -35.93 5.94
N ASN A 560 1.86 -35.47 4.72
CA ASN A 560 2.74 -35.39 3.55
C ASN A 560 3.86 -34.32 3.70
N GLY A 561 3.69 -33.40 4.62
CA GLY A 561 4.68 -32.37 4.96
C GLY A 561 5.67 -32.79 6.05
N ILE A 562 5.26 -33.70 6.93
CA ILE A 562 6.08 -34.12 8.09
C ILE A 562 7.25 -34.99 7.63
N ILE A 563 8.47 -34.56 7.94
CA ILE A 563 9.69 -35.32 7.63
C ILE A 563 10.13 -36.17 8.80
N ASN A 564 11.01 -37.13 8.52
CA ASN A 564 11.72 -37.90 9.56
C ASN A 564 12.71 -36.97 10.25
N THR A 565 12.58 -36.84 11.56
CA THR A 565 13.40 -35.97 12.41
C THR A 565 14.28 -36.81 13.31
N THR A 566 15.58 -36.55 13.27
CA THR A 566 16.51 -37.20 14.19
C THR A 566 16.43 -36.54 15.56
N THR A 567 16.07 -37.26 16.57
CA THR A 567 15.95 -36.80 17.96
C THR A 567 16.91 -37.53 18.88
N ILE A 568 17.38 -36.83 19.89
CA ILE A 568 18.24 -37.40 20.94
C ILE A 568 17.48 -37.32 22.27
N SER A 569 17.29 -38.46 22.90
CA SER A 569 16.63 -38.55 24.19
C SER A 569 17.57 -39.02 25.29
N SER A 570 17.34 -38.54 26.51
CA SER A 570 18.14 -38.85 27.69
C SER A 570 18.06 -40.32 28.03
N HIS A 571 19.16 -40.87 28.58
CA HIS A 571 19.16 -42.16 29.23
C HIS A 571 18.76 -42.02 30.71
N GLY A 572 18.09 -43.04 31.23
CA GLY A 572 17.84 -43.20 32.66
C GLY A 572 18.97 -43.95 33.36
N SER A 573 18.74 -44.32 34.63
CA SER A 573 19.73 -45.07 35.45
C SER A 573 19.99 -46.49 34.96
N SER A 574 19.14 -47.02 34.08
CA SER A 574 19.25 -48.39 33.56
C SER A 574 20.09 -48.52 32.29
N ASP A 575 20.53 -47.37 31.72
CA ASP A 575 21.27 -47.31 30.48
C ASP A 575 22.47 -46.36 30.65
N SER A 576 23.50 -46.51 29.80
CA SER A 576 24.78 -45.81 29.96
C SER A 576 25.01 -44.69 28.92
N ALA A 577 24.10 -44.54 27.94
CA ALA A 577 24.22 -43.56 26.86
C ALA A 577 22.85 -43.05 26.39
N ASN A 578 22.81 -41.83 25.94
CA ASN A 578 21.64 -41.23 25.30
C ASN A 578 21.22 -42.00 24.04
N PHE A 579 19.94 -41.92 23.72
CA PHE A 579 19.36 -42.67 22.62
C PHE A 579 19.15 -41.77 21.41
N LEU A 580 19.53 -42.26 20.25
CA LEU A 580 19.23 -41.67 18.96
C LEU A 580 18.02 -42.38 18.35
N SER A 581 17.06 -41.63 17.86
CA SER A 581 15.94 -42.15 17.09
C SER A 581 15.59 -41.24 15.91
N THR A 582 14.87 -41.79 14.94
CA THR A 582 14.36 -41.04 13.79
C THR A 582 12.86 -41.23 13.74
N ASP A 583 12.11 -40.16 13.90
CA ASP A 583 10.67 -40.19 14.13
C ASP A 583 9.93 -39.14 13.29
N LYS A 584 8.68 -39.44 12.96
CA LYS A 584 7.74 -38.44 12.38
C LYS A 584 7.15 -37.56 13.47
N LEU A 585 6.81 -38.15 14.58
CA LEU A 585 6.30 -37.50 15.79
C LEU A 585 7.16 -37.90 16.98
N TYR A 586 7.45 -36.97 17.84
CA TYR A 586 8.31 -37.18 19.02
C TYR A 586 7.82 -36.35 20.20
N LEU A 587 8.30 -36.68 21.39
CA LEU A 587 7.98 -35.97 22.62
C LEU A 587 9.07 -34.93 22.92
N LEU A 588 8.67 -33.78 23.48
CA LEU A 588 9.61 -32.72 23.85
C LEU A 588 10.59 -33.17 24.94
N ALA A 589 11.86 -32.82 24.73
CA ALA A 589 12.88 -32.87 25.76
C ALA A 589 12.73 -31.69 26.75
N THR A 590 13.29 -31.80 27.95
CA THR A 590 13.25 -30.71 28.93
C THR A 590 13.98 -29.45 28.46
N ALA A 591 15.08 -29.63 27.73
CA ALA A 591 15.84 -28.52 27.14
C ALA A 591 15.10 -27.79 26.00
N GLU A 592 14.06 -28.38 25.44
CA GLU A 592 13.17 -27.74 24.45
C GLU A 592 12.10 -26.86 25.11
N LEU A 593 11.83 -27.11 26.40
CA LEU A 593 10.90 -26.33 27.24
C LEU A 593 11.63 -25.23 28.03
N TYR A 594 12.77 -25.57 28.63
CA TYR A 594 13.50 -24.71 29.56
C TYR A 594 14.87 -24.36 29.00
N GLU A 595 15.30 -23.13 29.20
CA GLU A 595 16.67 -22.75 28.94
C GLU A 595 17.62 -23.66 29.80
N ASN A 596 18.55 -24.34 29.14
CA ASN A 596 19.52 -25.27 29.70
C ASN A 596 18.94 -26.60 30.25
N GLY A 597 17.63 -26.88 30.13
CA GLY A 597 17.01 -28.12 30.58
C GLY A 597 17.11 -28.34 32.11
N GLU A 598 16.74 -29.55 32.56
CA GLU A 598 16.94 -29.98 33.95
C GLU A 598 18.32 -30.63 34.16
N ASP A 599 18.89 -30.52 35.36
CA ASP A 599 20.23 -31.04 35.65
C ASP A 599 20.33 -32.57 35.47
N ILE A 600 19.22 -33.27 35.63
CA ILE A 600 19.13 -34.73 35.44
C ILE A 600 19.00 -35.13 33.96
N ASP A 601 18.78 -34.17 33.06
CA ASP A 601 18.64 -34.46 31.64
C ASP A 601 20.03 -34.60 31.00
N THR A 602 20.41 -35.81 30.68
CA THR A 602 21.71 -36.12 30.05
C THR A 602 21.81 -35.65 28.60
N ALA A 603 20.68 -35.28 27.98
CA ALA A 603 20.60 -34.73 26.62
C ALA A 603 20.43 -33.20 26.57
N LYS A 604 20.47 -32.49 27.71
CA LYS A 604 20.13 -31.06 27.82
C LYS A 604 20.93 -30.14 26.91
N ASN A 605 22.16 -30.47 26.56
CA ASN A 605 23.01 -29.69 25.66
C ASN A 605 23.00 -30.18 24.22
N LEU A 606 22.11 -31.10 23.89
CA LEU A 606 22.02 -31.74 22.57
C LEU A 606 20.75 -31.31 21.80
N THR A 607 20.03 -30.33 22.32
CA THR A 607 18.93 -29.61 21.69
C THR A 607 18.85 -28.19 22.23
N SER A 608 17.93 -27.36 21.75
CA SER A 608 17.74 -25.98 22.23
C SER A 608 16.27 -25.72 22.57
N GLN A 609 16.06 -24.72 23.44
CA GLN A 609 14.71 -24.25 23.78
C GLN A 609 13.98 -23.76 22.54
N LEU A 610 12.75 -24.21 22.33
CA LEU A 610 11.90 -23.79 21.24
C LEU A 610 11.54 -22.31 21.36
N ASP A 611 11.48 -21.61 20.23
CA ASP A 611 11.21 -20.17 20.15
C ASP A 611 9.97 -19.75 20.93
N TYR A 612 8.91 -20.56 20.93
CA TYR A 612 7.69 -20.26 21.67
C TYR A 612 7.95 -20.14 23.17
N TYR A 613 8.58 -21.14 23.76
CA TYR A 613 8.84 -21.15 25.21
C TYR A 613 9.85 -20.08 25.62
N LYS A 614 10.80 -19.78 24.75
CA LYS A 614 11.72 -18.66 24.91
C LYS A 614 10.97 -17.33 24.88
N SER A 615 10.04 -17.14 23.95
CA SER A 615 9.28 -15.89 23.77
C SER A 615 8.38 -15.55 24.98
N ILE A 616 7.88 -16.57 25.68
CA ILE A 616 7.02 -16.40 26.86
C ILE A 616 7.82 -16.51 28.19
N GLY A 617 9.15 -16.56 28.12
CA GLY A 617 10.04 -16.54 29.29
C GLY A 617 9.96 -17.77 30.18
N VAL A 618 9.77 -18.97 29.60
CA VAL A 618 9.74 -20.22 30.37
C VAL A 618 11.14 -20.58 30.82
N THR A 619 11.30 -20.71 32.14
CA THR A 619 12.52 -21.19 32.81
C THR A 619 12.18 -22.29 33.80
N ILE A 620 13.19 -23.00 34.34
CA ILE A 620 12.97 -24.04 35.31
C ILE A 620 12.27 -23.54 36.60
N ASN A 621 12.43 -22.25 36.91
CA ASN A 621 11.79 -21.59 38.04
C ASN A 621 10.48 -20.85 37.66
N SER A 622 10.18 -20.70 36.36
CA SER A 622 9.00 -20.03 35.84
C SER A 622 8.39 -20.80 34.68
N TYR A 623 7.87 -21.98 34.99
CA TYR A 623 7.42 -22.97 33.99
C TYR A 623 5.90 -23.00 33.76
N SER A 624 5.13 -22.12 34.36
CA SER A 624 3.65 -22.14 34.29
C SER A 624 3.11 -22.14 32.85
N GLY A 625 3.80 -21.47 31.94
CA GLY A 625 3.46 -21.44 30.51
C GLY A 625 3.73 -22.74 29.74
N ALA A 626 4.56 -23.63 30.31
CA ALA A 626 4.87 -24.94 29.71
C ALA A 626 3.94 -26.06 30.21
N ILE A 627 3.10 -25.77 31.20
CA ILE A 627 2.21 -26.78 31.77
C ILE A 627 1.01 -27.00 30.85
N LYS A 628 0.86 -28.24 30.39
CA LYS A 628 -0.35 -28.66 29.67
C LYS A 628 -1.43 -29.08 30.69
N LYS A 629 -2.63 -28.48 30.58
CA LYS A 629 -3.76 -28.75 31.47
C LYS A 629 -4.64 -29.84 30.87
N VAL A 630 -4.88 -30.90 31.66
CA VAL A 630 -5.93 -31.91 31.41
C VAL A 630 -6.79 -31.98 32.66
N GLU A 631 -8.10 -31.90 32.51
CA GLU A 631 -9.03 -32.31 33.55
C GLU A 631 -9.00 -33.84 33.60
N LEU A 632 -8.37 -34.41 34.65
CA LEU A 632 -8.31 -35.85 34.87
C LEU A 632 -9.49 -36.27 35.73
N PRO A 633 -10.23 -37.36 35.38
CA PRO A 633 -11.18 -37.96 36.27
C PRO A 633 -10.46 -38.47 37.54
N GLN A 634 -11.10 -38.38 38.71
CA GLN A 634 -10.55 -38.80 40.00
C GLN A 634 -10.07 -40.25 39.95
N ARG A 635 -8.88 -40.51 40.51
CA ARG A 635 -8.22 -41.81 40.58
C ARG A 635 -8.94 -42.81 41.47
N THR A 636 -9.05 -44.02 41.01
CA THR A 636 -9.06 -45.23 41.85
C THR A 636 -7.82 -46.05 41.52
N GLY A 637 -6.93 -46.13 42.48
CA GLY A 637 -5.73 -46.92 42.69
C GLY A 637 -5.05 -47.62 41.50
N GLY A 638 -3.83 -47.17 41.17
CA GLY A 638 -2.86 -47.81 40.27
C GLY A 638 -1.79 -46.82 39.85
N TYR A 639 -0.50 -47.23 39.85
CA TYR A 639 0.62 -46.39 39.38
C TYR A 639 0.46 -46.15 37.87
N VAL A 640 -0.08 -45.00 37.51
CA VAL A 640 -0.07 -44.50 36.14
C VAL A 640 0.92 -43.34 36.08
N HIS A 641 2.04 -43.55 35.41
CA HIS A 641 2.95 -42.44 35.07
C HIS A 641 2.27 -41.61 33.98
N PHE A 642 1.77 -40.46 34.36
CA PHE A 642 1.24 -39.48 33.40
C PHE A 642 2.41 -38.81 32.70
N ILE A 643 2.48 -38.97 31.39
CA ILE A 643 3.35 -38.17 30.59
C ILE A 643 2.53 -36.96 30.14
N LYS A 644 2.83 -35.83 30.77
CA LYS A 644 2.48 -34.49 30.25
C LYS A 644 3.47 -34.17 29.14
N GLN A 645 3.49 -34.93 28.04
CA GLN A 645 4.43 -34.68 26.99
C GLN A 645 3.72 -34.25 25.70
N ILE A 646 4.28 -33.27 25.05
CA ILE A 646 3.81 -32.60 23.85
C ILE A 646 4.31 -33.41 22.68
N ILE A 647 3.43 -33.72 21.74
CA ILE A 647 3.81 -34.34 20.47
C ILE A 647 4.23 -33.25 19.52
N ASN A 648 5.44 -33.30 19.01
CA ASN A 648 6.00 -32.41 18.04
C ASN A 648 6.12 -33.04 16.66
N MET A 649 6.07 -32.20 15.63
CA MET A 649 6.31 -32.59 14.26
C MET A 649 7.12 -31.51 13.55
N TYR A 650 7.99 -31.93 12.65
CA TYR A 650 8.85 -31.04 11.86
C TYR A 650 8.43 -31.06 10.39
N ILE A 651 8.31 -29.86 9.80
CA ILE A 651 8.12 -29.67 8.36
C ILE A 651 9.39 -29.02 7.83
N ALA A 652 10.12 -29.68 6.94
CA ALA A 652 11.37 -29.16 6.41
C ALA A 652 11.16 -28.08 5.35
N TYR A 653 12.12 -27.14 5.31
CA TYR A 653 12.33 -26.23 4.18
C TYR A 653 12.76 -26.97 2.93
#